data_d7a8ade70866d291d45b270f8dbc1af8
#
_entry.id   d7a8ade70866d291d45b270f8dbc1af8
#
_cell.length_a   1.000
_cell.length_b   1.000
_cell.length_c   1.000
_cell.angle_alpha   90.00
_cell.angle_beta   90.00
_cell.angle_gamma   90.00
#
_symmetry.space_group_name_H-M   'P 1'
#
loop_
_entity.id
_entity.type
_entity.pdbx_description
1 polymer ?
#
loop_
_entity_poly.entity_id
_entity_poly.type
_entity_poly.pdbx_seq_one_letter_code
_entity_poly.pdbx_strand_id
1 'polypeptide(L)'
;MSGRKVPLKLYRNIGICAHVDAGKTTTTERVLYYTGISHKIGEVHDGAATMDWMEQEQERGITITSAATTCSWNKHTINIIDTPGHVDFTVEVERSLRVLDGAVAVFDGVAGVEPQSETVWRQADKYNVPRICFVNKLDRTGADFDFDVQSIVERLEAKPAVLHIPIGSEADFIGVIDLVEMKAHTWSKDDGTEWDISDIPDDKLEEAQLKRQELLDIVAEADDDVLEKYFADEELSVEDIKKAIRKGTLDGLFVPVLAGSAFKNKGVQLLLDAVVDYLPSPLDIDAVTGFKPGDEENELVREHSDEDPFSALAFKVVSDPHVGKLTYFRVYSGTLNKGDKVTNTTTGKEERLGRILRMHSNSREDIDFICAGDIVAGVGLKNAKTGDTLSASSDLIQLESMTFPEPVISVAIEPKSKADEEKLSEGLQKLAEEDPTFRVQSDEETGQTIISGMGELHLDILVDRLKREFKVEANIGKPQVAYREALKKKTDVEAKYIRQSGGRGQYGHVIMEFEPIEDGYEFVDLIKSGRIPKEYIPSVNAGVEAAMETGVLAGYPLVNVKATLKDGTYHDVDSSEMAFKIAGSMALKDGAKKAGVKLLEPVMNVEVVTPEDFMGDVVGDLSSRRGKIAEMEQRGSAKVVNAKVPLSEMFGYATDLRSRTQGRATFTMQFDSYEDVPDSITKEITASIRGVEVEV
;
A
#
# COMPACT_ATOMS: atom_id res chain seq x y z
N MET A 1 35.67 1.06 -13.63
CA MET A 1 35.23 -0.37 -13.63
C MET A 1 34.19 -0.49 -12.52
N SER A 2 33.00 -0.92 -12.82
CA SER A 2 31.95 -1.07 -11.82
C SER A 2 32.42 -2.10 -10.79
N GLY A 3 32.29 -1.79 -9.50
CA GLY A 3 32.62 -2.71 -8.41
C GLY A 3 31.59 -3.82 -8.22
N ARG A 4 30.66 -3.97 -9.16
CA ARG A 4 29.57 -4.95 -9.17
C ARG A 4 30.13 -6.38 -9.12
N LYS A 5 29.67 -7.16 -8.14
CA LYS A 5 30.05 -8.56 -7.95
C LYS A 5 29.18 -9.52 -8.78
N VAL A 6 27.92 -9.21 -8.97
CA VAL A 6 26.92 -10.02 -9.68
C VAL A 6 26.33 -9.19 -10.83
N PRO A 7 26.27 -9.70 -12.07
CA PRO A 7 25.66 -8.98 -13.19
C PRO A 7 24.20 -8.62 -12.91
N LEU A 8 23.73 -7.44 -13.36
CA LEU A 8 22.39 -6.93 -13.09
C LEU A 8 21.27 -7.86 -13.58
N LYS A 9 21.48 -8.56 -14.68
CA LYS A 9 20.54 -9.59 -15.20
C LYS A 9 20.27 -10.75 -14.22
N LEU A 10 21.15 -10.93 -13.24
CA LEU A 10 21.04 -11.97 -12.20
C LEU A 10 20.46 -11.40 -10.88
N TYR A 11 19.92 -10.19 -10.91
CA TYR A 11 19.17 -9.63 -9.78
C TYR A 11 17.70 -9.94 -9.91
N ARG A 12 17.04 -10.12 -8.76
CA ARG A 12 15.58 -10.20 -8.61
C ARG A 12 15.18 -9.35 -7.43
N ASN A 13 14.39 -8.31 -7.66
CA ASN A 13 13.82 -7.46 -6.61
C ASN A 13 12.35 -7.84 -6.48
N ILE A 14 12.01 -8.62 -5.49
CA ILE A 14 10.69 -9.21 -5.38
C ILE A 14 9.98 -8.85 -4.07
N GLY A 15 8.65 -8.77 -4.13
CA GLY A 15 7.78 -8.71 -2.97
C GLY A 15 7.11 -10.05 -2.72
N ILE A 16 6.87 -10.37 -1.45
CA ILE A 16 6.00 -11.48 -1.08
C ILE A 16 4.72 -10.88 -0.52
N CYS A 17 3.62 -11.11 -1.21
CA CYS A 17 2.31 -10.56 -0.91
C CYS A 17 1.33 -11.68 -0.57
N ALA A 18 0.48 -11.48 0.41
CA ALA A 18 -0.52 -12.48 0.81
C ALA A 18 -1.62 -11.85 1.65
N HIS A 19 -2.76 -12.49 1.70
CA HIS A 19 -3.76 -12.25 2.76
C HIS A 19 -3.18 -12.61 4.14
N VAL A 20 -3.73 -12.00 5.19
CA VAL A 20 -3.41 -12.37 6.58
C VAL A 20 -3.64 -13.88 6.76
N ASP A 21 -2.73 -14.54 7.43
CA ASP A 21 -2.74 -15.99 7.66
C ASP A 21 -2.58 -16.89 6.42
N ALA A 22 -2.43 -16.39 5.20
CA ALA A 22 -2.15 -17.26 4.03
C ALA A 22 -0.76 -17.94 4.09
N GLY A 23 0.08 -17.57 5.06
CA GLY A 23 1.39 -18.17 5.30
C GLY A 23 2.55 -17.40 4.65
N LYS A 24 2.39 -16.08 4.46
CA LYS A 24 3.41 -15.20 3.94
C LYS A 24 4.73 -15.29 4.72
N THR A 25 4.71 -14.98 6.01
CA THR A 25 5.90 -15.01 6.88
C THR A 25 6.52 -16.40 6.91
N THR A 26 5.70 -17.46 6.98
CA THR A 26 6.21 -18.85 6.91
C THR A 26 6.94 -19.11 5.60
N THR A 27 6.39 -18.66 4.47
CA THR A 27 7.04 -18.81 3.15
C THR A 27 8.35 -18.05 3.10
N THR A 28 8.37 -16.81 3.57
CA THR A 28 9.58 -15.98 3.64
C THR A 28 10.66 -16.62 4.52
N GLU A 29 10.30 -17.11 5.71
CA GLU A 29 11.24 -17.80 6.61
C GLU A 29 11.83 -19.06 5.96
N ARG A 30 11.06 -19.83 5.19
CA ARG A 30 11.56 -21.00 4.45
C ARG A 30 12.52 -20.58 3.32
N VAL A 31 12.21 -19.50 2.62
CA VAL A 31 13.13 -18.91 1.62
C VAL A 31 14.45 -18.53 2.28
N LEU A 32 14.43 -17.87 3.43
CA LEU A 32 15.64 -17.50 4.17
C LEU A 32 16.44 -18.72 4.65
N TYR A 33 15.75 -19.76 5.06
CA TYR A 33 16.38 -21.02 5.49
C TYR A 33 17.08 -21.72 4.33
N TYR A 34 16.41 -21.94 3.19
CA TYR A 34 16.99 -22.62 2.04
C TYR A 34 18.10 -21.84 1.34
N THR A 35 18.06 -20.52 1.43
CA THR A 35 19.14 -19.64 0.91
C THR A 35 20.31 -19.48 1.89
N GLY A 36 20.24 -20.11 3.08
CA GLY A 36 21.31 -20.13 4.08
C GLY A 36 21.48 -18.82 4.89
N ILE A 37 20.52 -17.91 4.81
CA ILE A 37 20.50 -16.67 5.61
C ILE A 37 20.12 -17.00 7.06
N SER A 38 19.12 -17.87 7.27
CA SER A 38 18.77 -18.38 8.58
C SER A 38 19.33 -19.78 8.77
N HIS A 39 19.86 -20.07 9.97
CA HIS A 39 20.36 -21.39 10.33
C HIS A 39 19.31 -22.27 11.04
N LYS A 40 18.15 -21.69 11.34
CA LYS A 40 17.03 -22.37 11.97
C LYS A 40 15.77 -22.04 11.21
N ILE A 41 14.86 -22.99 11.14
CA ILE A 41 13.52 -22.76 10.67
C ILE A 41 12.79 -21.93 11.73
N GLY A 42 12.47 -20.67 11.41
CA GLY A 42 11.68 -19.78 12.26
C GLY A 42 10.21 -20.22 12.21
N GLU A 43 9.60 -20.46 13.37
CA GLU A 43 8.16 -20.70 13.47
C GLU A 43 7.45 -19.45 13.96
N VAL A 44 6.45 -18.99 13.22
CA VAL A 44 5.68 -17.79 13.54
C VAL A 44 4.97 -17.93 14.89
N HIS A 45 4.41 -19.12 15.15
CA HIS A 45 3.68 -19.39 16.40
C HIS A 45 4.56 -19.39 17.65
N ASP A 46 5.85 -19.61 17.49
CA ASP A 46 6.82 -19.59 18.61
C ASP A 46 7.47 -18.21 18.81
N GLY A 47 7.06 -17.19 18.01
CA GLY A 47 7.66 -15.86 18.02
C GLY A 47 9.13 -15.85 17.57
N ALA A 48 9.55 -16.87 16.80
CA ALA A 48 10.92 -17.08 16.35
C ALA A 48 11.16 -16.63 14.91
N ALA A 49 10.15 -16.02 14.27
CA ALA A 49 10.27 -15.52 12.90
C ALA A 49 11.27 -14.36 12.82
N THR A 50 12.20 -14.47 11.87
CA THR A 50 13.29 -13.51 11.71
C THR A 50 12.82 -12.21 11.04
N MET A 51 11.80 -12.29 10.18
CA MET A 51 11.26 -11.14 9.45
C MET A 51 10.31 -10.30 10.28
N ASP A 52 9.51 -10.91 11.16
CA ASP A 52 8.64 -10.21 12.11
C ASP A 52 9.47 -9.82 13.34
N TRP A 53 10.23 -8.74 13.22
CA TRP A 53 11.20 -8.31 14.23
C TRP A 53 10.60 -7.46 15.36
N MET A 54 9.42 -6.87 15.15
CA MET A 54 8.72 -6.09 16.17
C MET A 54 8.02 -7.03 17.15
N GLU A 55 8.09 -6.70 18.45
CA GLU A 55 7.35 -7.45 19.48
C GLU A 55 5.86 -7.53 19.17
N GLN A 56 5.29 -6.48 18.60
CA GLN A 56 3.88 -6.42 18.21
C GLN A 56 3.52 -7.34 17.04
N GLU A 57 4.42 -7.52 16.07
CA GLU A 57 4.27 -8.48 14.98
C GLU A 57 4.24 -9.91 15.53
N GLN A 58 5.15 -10.22 16.44
CA GLN A 58 5.25 -11.53 17.09
C GLN A 58 4.06 -11.81 18.01
N GLU A 59 3.61 -10.83 18.80
CA GLU A 59 2.46 -10.97 19.69
C GLU A 59 1.14 -11.15 18.93
N ARG A 60 0.98 -10.48 17.79
CA ARG A 60 -0.26 -10.47 16.99
C ARG A 60 -0.25 -11.50 15.87
N GLY A 61 0.93 -12.03 15.49
CA GLY A 61 1.09 -12.97 14.39
C GLY A 61 0.87 -12.35 13.01
N ILE A 62 1.02 -11.00 12.87
CA ILE A 62 0.83 -10.27 11.62
C ILE A 62 2.06 -9.42 11.31
N THR A 63 2.43 -9.33 10.04
CA THR A 63 3.44 -8.37 9.60
C THR A 63 2.83 -6.96 9.55
N ILE A 64 3.47 -6.02 10.22
CA ILE A 64 3.04 -4.63 10.34
C ILE A 64 3.87 -3.74 9.41
N THR A 65 5.20 -3.92 9.44
CA THR A 65 6.13 -3.13 8.64
C THR A 65 6.82 -3.99 7.61
N SER A 66 7.03 -3.45 6.41
CA SER A 66 7.79 -4.15 5.39
C SER A 66 9.26 -4.35 5.85
N ALA A 67 9.77 -5.56 5.72
CA ALA A 67 11.16 -5.89 5.99
C ALA A 67 11.88 -6.22 4.68
N ALA A 68 13.11 -5.70 4.54
CA ALA A 68 13.93 -5.99 3.37
C ALA A 68 15.06 -6.94 3.73
N THR A 69 15.29 -7.95 2.91
CA THR A 69 16.42 -8.88 3.06
C THR A 69 17.01 -9.23 1.70
N THR A 70 18.29 -9.56 1.70
CA THR A 70 19.01 -9.99 0.48
C THR A 70 19.47 -11.42 0.68
N CYS A 71 19.19 -12.29 -0.28
CA CYS A 71 19.65 -13.67 -0.29
C CYS A 71 20.21 -14.05 -1.67
N SER A 72 20.71 -15.27 -1.79
CA SER A 72 21.26 -15.78 -3.06
C SER A 72 20.70 -17.16 -3.37
N TRP A 73 20.28 -17.35 -4.63
CA TRP A 73 19.79 -18.63 -5.13
C TRP A 73 20.27 -18.85 -6.58
N ASN A 74 20.76 -20.00 -6.92
CA ASN A 74 21.23 -20.33 -8.29
C ASN A 74 22.07 -19.21 -8.94
N LYS A 75 23.07 -18.65 -8.21
CA LYS A 75 23.94 -17.54 -8.61
C LYS A 75 23.23 -16.19 -8.79
N HIS A 76 21.93 -16.10 -8.51
CA HIS A 76 21.19 -14.85 -8.51
C HIS A 76 21.24 -14.19 -7.14
N THR A 77 21.19 -12.88 -7.14
CA THR A 77 20.92 -12.07 -5.94
C THR A 77 19.43 -11.76 -5.89
N ILE A 78 18.77 -12.13 -4.82
CA ILE A 78 17.34 -11.90 -4.62
C ILE A 78 17.19 -10.93 -3.46
N ASN A 79 16.66 -9.74 -3.74
CA ASN A 79 16.22 -8.81 -2.73
C ASN A 79 14.73 -9.06 -2.50
N ILE A 80 14.35 -9.36 -1.28
CA ILE A 80 12.99 -9.66 -0.88
C ILE A 80 12.49 -8.54 0.01
N ILE A 81 11.34 -7.97 -0.34
CA ILE A 81 10.58 -7.08 0.54
C ILE A 81 9.35 -7.84 0.99
N ASP A 82 9.29 -8.16 2.28
CA ASP A 82 8.13 -8.77 2.91
C ASP A 82 7.10 -7.68 3.18
N THR A 83 5.90 -7.78 2.58
CA THR A 83 4.87 -6.74 2.67
C THR A 83 3.80 -7.10 3.70
N PRO A 84 3.23 -6.12 4.44
CA PRO A 84 2.08 -6.39 5.30
C PRO A 84 0.90 -6.97 4.52
N GLY A 85 0.11 -7.82 5.17
CA GLY A 85 -1.12 -8.36 4.58
C GLY A 85 -2.39 -7.65 5.03
N HIS A 86 -2.34 -6.77 6.04
CA HIS A 86 -3.51 -6.12 6.62
C HIS A 86 -3.85 -4.80 5.92
N VAL A 87 -5.14 -4.55 5.75
CA VAL A 87 -5.66 -3.36 5.02
C VAL A 87 -5.25 -2.01 5.62
N ASP A 88 -5.09 -1.93 6.93
CA ASP A 88 -4.62 -0.70 7.60
C ASP A 88 -3.20 -0.31 7.19
N PHE A 89 -2.45 -1.24 6.56
CA PHE A 89 -1.06 -1.06 6.11
C PHE A 89 -0.92 -1.11 4.58
N THR A 90 -2.01 -0.86 3.84
CA THR A 90 -1.98 -0.85 2.35
C THR A 90 -0.92 0.10 1.78
N VAL A 91 -0.62 1.18 2.48
CA VAL A 91 0.44 2.13 2.10
C VAL A 91 1.84 1.51 2.16
N GLU A 92 2.10 0.64 3.15
CA GLU A 92 3.35 -0.14 3.20
C GLU A 92 3.46 -1.07 1.98
N VAL A 93 2.34 -1.68 1.57
CA VAL A 93 2.29 -2.53 0.37
C VAL A 93 2.55 -1.68 -0.88
N GLU A 94 1.88 -0.54 -1.03
CA GLU A 94 2.03 0.34 -2.19
C GLU A 94 3.46 0.88 -2.32
N ARG A 95 4.07 1.32 -1.21
CA ARG A 95 5.47 1.75 -1.17
C ARG A 95 6.42 0.64 -1.63
N SER A 96 6.16 -0.58 -1.19
CA SER A 96 6.96 -1.73 -1.55
C SER A 96 6.80 -2.08 -3.03
N LEU A 97 5.57 -2.16 -3.54
CA LEU A 97 5.29 -2.48 -4.95
C LEU A 97 5.94 -1.49 -5.92
N ARG A 98 6.05 -0.21 -5.53
CA ARG A 98 6.67 0.84 -6.38
C ARG A 98 8.16 0.60 -6.64
N VAL A 99 8.83 -0.15 -5.76
CA VAL A 99 10.28 -0.41 -5.83
C VAL A 99 10.62 -1.85 -6.18
N LEU A 100 9.62 -2.67 -6.46
CA LEU A 100 9.78 -4.07 -6.85
C LEU A 100 9.76 -4.24 -8.36
N ASP A 101 10.46 -5.26 -8.83
CA ASP A 101 10.43 -5.68 -10.24
C ASP A 101 9.42 -6.78 -10.46
N GLY A 102 9.18 -7.63 -9.45
CA GLY A 102 8.22 -8.72 -9.51
C GLY A 102 7.65 -9.07 -8.15
N ALA A 103 6.65 -9.91 -8.10
CA ALA A 103 6.02 -10.33 -6.85
C ALA A 103 5.67 -11.82 -6.82
N VAL A 104 5.64 -12.36 -5.60
CA VAL A 104 5.07 -13.68 -5.28
C VAL A 104 3.77 -13.46 -4.53
N ALA A 105 2.65 -13.84 -5.12
CA ALA A 105 1.34 -13.83 -4.48
C ALA A 105 1.07 -15.20 -3.83
N VAL A 106 0.97 -15.23 -2.51
CA VAL A 106 0.72 -16.46 -1.74
C VAL A 106 -0.75 -16.55 -1.39
N PHE A 107 -1.39 -17.65 -1.78
CA PHE A 107 -2.80 -17.95 -1.51
C PHE A 107 -2.93 -19.08 -0.49
N ASP A 108 -4.02 -19.07 0.27
CA ASP A 108 -4.34 -20.16 1.20
C ASP A 108 -5.11 -21.25 0.45
N GLY A 109 -4.57 -22.45 0.34
CA GLY A 109 -5.15 -23.59 -0.38
C GLY A 109 -6.52 -24.06 0.13
N VAL A 110 -7.04 -23.47 1.21
CA VAL A 110 -8.38 -23.71 1.73
C VAL A 110 -9.33 -22.56 1.39
N ALA A 111 -8.84 -21.31 1.43
CA ALA A 111 -9.66 -20.11 1.29
C ALA A 111 -9.67 -19.55 -0.14
N GLY A 112 -8.65 -19.86 -0.94
CA GLY A 112 -8.47 -19.30 -2.27
C GLY A 112 -8.11 -17.82 -2.25
N VAL A 113 -8.61 -17.07 -3.24
CA VAL A 113 -8.45 -15.62 -3.30
C VAL A 113 -9.38 -14.96 -2.28
N GLU A 114 -8.80 -14.14 -1.41
CA GLU A 114 -9.49 -13.40 -0.36
C GLU A 114 -9.45 -11.89 -0.65
N PRO A 115 -10.32 -11.05 -0.04
CA PRO A 115 -10.44 -9.63 -0.41
C PRO A 115 -9.15 -8.82 -0.30
N GLN A 116 -8.29 -9.15 0.67
CA GLN A 116 -6.99 -8.48 0.78
C GLN A 116 -6.06 -8.85 -0.37
N SER A 117 -6.13 -10.11 -0.84
CA SER A 117 -5.39 -10.54 -2.03
C SER A 117 -5.82 -9.75 -3.26
N GLU A 118 -7.14 -9.51 -3.44
CA GLU A 118 -7.66 -8.67 -4.53
C GLU A 118 -7.12 -7.23 -4.47
N THR A 119 -7.09 -6.64 -3.27
CA THR A 119 -6.59 -5.27 -3.08
C THR A 119 -5.10 -5.16 -3.47
N VAL A 120 -4.27 -6.08 -2.96
CA VAL A 120 -2.84 -6.10 -3.30
C VAL A 120 -2.61 -6.41 -4.77
N TRP A 121 -3.46 -7.28 -5.36
CA TRP A 121 -3.41 -7.60 -6.78
C TRP A 121 -3.66 -6.37 -7.66
N ARG A 122 -4.72 -5.59 -7.38
CA ARG A 122 -5.03 -4.35 -8.09
C ARG A 122 -3.93 -3.29 -7.93
N GLN A 123 -3.31 -3.22 -6.75
CA GLN A 123 -2.15 -2.34 -6.55
C GLN A 123 -0.95 -2.78 -7.41
N ALA A 124 -0.71 -4.09 -7.51
CA ALA A 124 0.33 -4.61 -8.39
C ALA A 124 0.03 -4.35 -9.87
N ASP A 125 -1.26 -4.40 -10.29
CA ASP A 125 -1.68 -4.02 -11.64
C ASP A 125 -1.41 -2.54 -11.93
N LYS A 126 -1.68 -1.66 -10.98
CA LYS A 126 -1.40 -0.22 -11.09
C LYS A 126 0.06 0.07 -11.44
N TYR A 127 0.98 -0.73 -10.93
CA TYR A 127 2.42 -0.58 -11.17
C TYR A 127 2.98 -1.58 -12.19
N ASN A 128 2.13 -2.30 -12.92
CA ASN A 128 2.51 -3.32 -13.90
C ASN A 128 3.55 -4.33 -13.36
N VAL A 129 3.42 -4.75 -12.10
CA VAL A 129 4.36 -5.67 -11.46
C VAL A 129 4.06 -7.11 -11.89
N PRO A 130 4.94 -7.78 -12.66
CA PRO A 130 4.81 -9.20 -13.00
C PRO A 130 4.82 -10.06 -11.74
N ARG A 131 4.01 -11.13 -11.74
CA ARG A 131 3.86 -11.95 -10.53
C ARG A 131 3.73 -13.42 -10.84
N ILE A 132 4.05 -14.22 -9.83
CA ILE A 132 3.80 -15.66 -9.77
C ILE A 132 2.91 -15.95 -8.56
N CYS A 133 2.06 -16.96 -8.67
CA CYS A 133 1.15 -17.40 -7.63
C CYS A 133 1.71 -18.65 -6.93
N PHE A 134 1.62 -18.69 -5.62
CA PHE A 134 1.97 -19.85 -4.83
C PHE A 134 0.79 -20.25 -3.96
N VAL A 135 0.12 -21.36 -4.33
CA VAL A 135 -0.97 -21.94 -3.54
C VAL A 135 -0.34 -22.74 -2.41
N ASN A 136 -0.44 -22.18 -1.22
CA ASN A 136 0.18 -22.65 0.00
C ASN A 136 -0.81 -23.47 0.86
N LYS A 137 -0.31 -24.16 1.87
CA LYS A 137 -1.11 -24.92 2.85
C LYS A 137 -1.92 -26.09 2.27
N LEU A 138 -1.45 -26.70 1.20
CA LEU A 138 -2.10 -27.87 0.60
C LEU A 138 -2.10 -29.10 1.52
N ASP A 139 -1.42 -29.03 2.66
CA ASP A 139 -1.43 -30.03 3.74
C ASP A 139 -2.62 -29.87 4.71
N ARG A 140 -3.40 -28.80 4.61
CA ARG A 140 -4.53 -28.54 5.51
C ARG A 140 -5.80 -29.25 5.06
N THR A 141 -6.61 -29.66 6.05
CA THR A 141 -7.94 -30.19 5.78
C THR A 141 -8.81 -29.17 5.07
N GLY A 142 -9.44 -29.59 3.98
CA GLY A 142 -10.25 -28.74 3.12
C GLY A 142 -9.46 -27.99 2.03
N ALA A 143 -8.17 -28.26 1.88
CA ALA A 143 -7.38 -27.67 0.80
C ALA A 143 -7.80 -28.24 -0.57
N ASP A 144 -8.06 -27.35 -1.53
CA ASP A 144 -8.49 -27.66 -2.89
C ASP A 144 -7.75 -26.77 -3.90
N PHE A 145 -6.75 -27.33 -4.55
CA PHE A 145 -5.92 -26.61 -5.50
C PHE A 145 -6.68 -26.11 -6.74
N ASP A 146 -7.60 -26.91 -7.26
CA ASP A 146 -8.39 -26.53 -8.45
C ASP A 146 -9.37 -25.38 -8.11
N PHE A 147 -9.96 -25.39 -6.91
CA PHE A 147 -10.75 -24.27 -6.41
C PHE A 147 -9.93 -22.99 -6.34
N ASP A 148 -8.69 -23.06 -5.84
CA ASP A 148 -7.81 -21.91 -5.77
C ASP A 148 -7.49 -21.35 -7.15
N VAL A 149 -7.12 -22.21 -8.10
CA VAL A 149 -6.87 -21.83 -9.50
C VAL A 149 -8.11 -21.15 -10.12
N GLN A 150 -9.29 -21.72 -9.87
CA GLN A 150 -10.55 -21.15 -10.35
C GLN A 150 -10.83 -19.78 -9.70
N SER A 151 -10.55 -19.62 -8.42
CA SER A 151 -10.72 -18.35 -7.71
C SER A 151 -9.81 -17.23 -8.25
N ILE A 152 -8.61 -17.56 -8.74
CA ILE A 152 -7.71 -16.63 -9.44
C ILE A 152 -8.37 -16.12 -10.73
N VAL A 153 -9.02 -17.01 -11.49
CA VAL A 153 -9.76 -16.61 -12.71
C VAL A 153 -10.94 -15.71 -12.38
N GLU A 154 -11.77 -16.13 -11.42
CA GLU A 154 -13.06 -15.48 -11.16
C GLU A 154 -12.94 -14.15 -10.42
N ARG A 155 -11.99 -14.04 -9.48
CA ARG A 155 -11.87 -12.86 -8.61
C ARG A 155 -10.79 -11.88 -9.03
N LEU A 156 -9.71 -12.38 -9.65
CA LEU A 156 -8.59 -11.55 -10.10
C LEU A 156 -8.61 -11.28 -11.60
N GLU A 157 -9.54 -11.91 -12.34
CA GLU A 157 -9.64 -11.81 -13.81
C GLU A 157 -8.30 -12.17 -14.50
N ALA A 158 -7.49 -13.02 -13.86
CA ALA A 158 -6.19 -13.42 -14.35
C ALA A 158 -6.26 -14.75 -15.10
N LYS A 159 -5.34 -14.96 -16.06
CA LYS A 159 -5.19 -16.22 -16.79
C LYS A 159 -4.10 -17.06 -16.10
N PRO A 160 -4.42 -18.12 -15.33
CA PRO A 160 -3.41 -18.92 -14.65
C PRO A 160 -2.72 -19.87 -15.62
N ALA A 161 -1.38 -19.89 -15.58
CA ALA A 161 -0.55 -20.92 -16.22
C ALA A 161 -0.08 -21.88 -15.12
N VAL A 162 -0.77 -23.01 -14.96
CA VAL A 162 -0.48 -23.98 -13.90
C VAL A 162 0.82 -24.71 -14.22
N LEU A 163 1.84 -24.52 -13.38
CA LEU A 163 3.14 -25.17 -13.51
C LEU A 163 3.25 -26.45 -12.69
N HIS A 164 2.58 -26.50 -11.54
CA HIS A 164 2.61 -27.63 -10.62
C HIS A 164 1.21 -28.12 -10.32
N ILE A 165 1.04 -29.43 -10.22
CA ILE A 165 -0.14 -30.06 -9.63
C ILE A 165 0.26 -30.87 -8.38
N PRO A 166 -0.59 -30.91 -7.33
CA PRO A 166 -0.25 -31.60 -6.09
C PRO A 166 -0.28 -33.12 -6.24
N ILE A 167 0.62 -33.79 -5.50
CA ILE A 167 0.59 -35.23 -5.29
C ILE A 167 0.02 -35.50 -3.91
N GLY A 168 -1.20 -36.05 -3.86
CA GLY A 168 -1.97 -36.20 -2.63
C GLY A 168 -2.67 -34.89 -2.24
N SER A 169 -3.51 -34.96 -1.22
CA SER A 169 -4.25 -33.82 -0.66
C SER A 169 -4.25 -33.87 0.86
N GLU A 170 -4.39 -32.73 1.49
CA GLU A 170 -4.46 -32.61 2.96
C GLU A 170 -3.26 -33.31 3.66
N ALA A 171 -3.56 -34.23 4.60
CA ALA A 171 -2.53 -34.99 5.33
C ALA A 171 -1.66 -35.89 4.42
N ASP A 172 -2.20 -36.27 3.25
CA ASP A 172 -1.52 -37.12 2.25
C ASP A 172 -0.76 -36.31 1.20
N PHE A 173 -0.66 -34.98 1.35
CA PHE A 173 0.13 -34.14 0.47
C PHE A 173 1.63 -34.44 0.64
N ILE A 174 2.23 -35.12 -0.34
CA ILE A 174 3.62 -35.57 -0.30
C ILE A 174 4.57 -34.77 -1.23
N GLY A 175 4.02 -34.11 -2.23
CA GLY A 175 4.83 -33.40 -3.22
C GLY A 175 4.03 -32.80 -4.35
N VAL A 176 4.71 -32.46 -5.44
CA VAL A 176 4.11 -31.87 -6.64
C VAL A 176 4.65 -32.52 -7.91
N ILE A 177 3.87 -32.47 -8.97
CA ILE A 177 4.30 -32.79 -10.32
C ILE A 177 4.61 -31.48 -11.04
N ASP A 178 5.84 -31.34 -11.53
CA ASP A 178 6.26 -30.27 -12.41
C ASP A 178 5.81 -30.57 -13.85
N LEU A 179 4.92 -29.75 -14.38
CA LEU A 179 4.36 -29.90 -15.72
C LEU A 179 5.31 -29.41 -16.82
N VAL A 180 6.35 -28.62 -16.47
CA VAL A 180 7.35 -28.16 -17.42
C VAL A 180 8.37 -29.25 -17.70
N GLU A 181 8.86 -29.93 -16.68
CA GLU A 181 9.85 -30.99 -16.78
C GLU A 181 9.23 -32.39 -16.84
N MET A 182 7.94 -32.54 -16.54
CA MET A 182 7.19 -33.79 -16.43
C MET A 182 7.86 -34.77 -15.45
N LYS A 183 8.13 -34.25 -14.25
CA LYS A 183 8.72 -35.00 -13.15
C LYS A 183 7.94 -34.82 -11.86
N ALA A 184 7.97 -35.84 -11.01
CA ALA A 184 7.41 -35.77 -9.66
C ALA A 184 8.50 -35.36 -8.67
N HIS A 185 8.21 -34.38 -7.85
CA HIS A 185 9.06 -33.92 -6.77
C HIS A 185 8.40 -34.27 -5.44
N THR A 186 9.04 -35.13 -4.64
CA THR A 186 8.52 -35.59 -3.35
C THR A 186 9.53 -35.36 -2.24
N TRP A 187 9.07 -34.85 -1.11
CA TRP A 187 9.93 -34.54 0.04
C TRP A 187 9.88 -35.65 1.06
N SER A 188 11.05 -36.26 1.31
CA SER A 188 11.22 -37.38 2.20
C SER A 188 11.54 -37.00 3.66
N LYS A 189 12.13 -35.79 3.84
CA LYS A 189 12.47 -35.25 5.16
C LYS A 189 11.53 -34.12 5.58
N ASP A 190 11.23 -34.06 6.86
CA ASP A 190 10.35 -33.01 7.45
C ASP A 190 10.95 -31.61 7.35
N ASP A 191 12.27 -31.45 7.32
CA ASP A 191 12.97 -30.17 7.15
C ASP A 191 13.05 -29.71 5.68
N GLY A 192 12.56 -30.52 4.74
CA GLY A 192 12.54 -30.23 3.31
C GLY A 192 13.90 -30.13 2.63
N THR A 193 15.00 -30.47 3.31
CA THR A 193 16.36 -30.35 2.75
C THR A 193 16.70 -31.42 1.71
N GLU A 194 16.00 -32.55 1.76
CA GLU A 194 16.15 -33.65 0.79
C GLU A 194 14.80 -33.92 0.15
N TRP A 195 14.78 -33.89 -1.19
CA TRP A 195 13.64 -34.29 -2.00
C TRP A 195 14.08 -35.18 -3.14
N ASP A 196 13.22 -36.07 -3.55
CA ASP A 196 13.44 -37.00 -4.62
C ASP A 196 12.75 -36.52 -5.89
N ILE A 197 13.46 -36.62 -7.02
CA ILE A 197 12.93 -36.35 -8.35
C ILE A 197 12.77 -37.70 -9.04
N SER A 198 11.54 -38.03 -9.42
CA SER A 198 11.19 -39.31 -10.02
C SER A 198 10.29 -39.15 -11.25
N ASP A 199 9.99 -40.25 -11.92
CA ASP A 199 8.96 -40.26 -12.91
C ASP A 199 7.59 -40.11 -12.26
N ILE A 200 6.65 -39.56 -13.02
CA ILE A 200 5.28 -39.32 -12.53
C ILE A 200 4.63 -40.66 -12.21
N PRO A 201 3.95 -40.79 -11.04
CA PRO A 201 3.18 -42.00 -10.71
C PRO A 201 2.16 -42.35 -11.80
N ASP A 202 2.00 -43.65 -12.11
CA ASP A 202 1.12 -44.14 -13.20
C ASP A 202 -0.33 -43.63 -13.07
N ASP A 203 -0.83 -43.54 -11.83
CA ASP A 203 -2.18 -43.05 -11.52
C ASP A 203 -2.37 -41.53 -11.71
N LYS A 204 -1.27 -40.79 -11.83
CA LYS A 204 -1.28 -39.34 -12.07
C LYS A 204 -0.81 -38.95 -13.47
N LEU A 205 -0.32 -39.88 -14.26
CA LEU A 205 0.28 -39.59 -15.56
C LEU A 205 -0.72 -38.99 -16.56
N GLU A 206 -1.94 -39.53 -16.61
CA GLU A 206 -2.99 -39.05 -17.53
C GLU A 206 -3.41 -37.60 -17.17
N GLU A 207 -3.60 -37.34 -15.88
CA GLU A 207 -3.91 -36.01 -15.35
C GLU A 207 -2.78 -35.01 -15.68
N ALA A 208 -1.54 -35.40 -15.43
CA ALA A 208 -0.38 -34.56 -15.73
C ALA A 208 -0.23 -34.25 -17.22
N GLN A 209 -0.50 -35.23 -18.10
CA GLN A 209 -0.47 -35.02 -19.56
C GLN A 209 -1.54 -34.04 -20.00
N LEU A 210 -2.78 -34.16 -19.48
CA LEU A 210 -3.86 -33.25 -19.78
C LEU A 210 -3.53 -31.81 -19.31
N LYS A 211 -3.08 -31.67 -18.08
CA LYS A 211 -2.70 -30.37 -17.50
C LYS A 211 -1.49 -29.73 -18.20
N ARG A 212 -0.53 -30.56 -18.64
CA ARG A 212 0.56 -30.07 -19.48
C ARG A 212 0.06 -29.53 -20.81
N GLN A 213 -0.92 -30.21 -21.44
CA GLN A 213 -1.49 -29.71 -22.69
C GLN A 213 -2.18 -28.36 -22.49
N GLU A 214 -2.98 -28.22 -21.42
CA GLU A 214 -3.59 -26.93 -21.04
C GLU A 214 -2.54 -25.85 -20.82
N LEU A 215 -1.42 -26.18 -20.16
CA LEU A 215 -0.30 -25.26 -19.97
C LEU A 215 0.31 -24.82 -21.32
N LEU A 216 0.58 -25.77 -22.22
CA LEU A 216 1.18 -25.48 -23.52
C LEU A 216 0.27 -24.62 -24.40
N ASP A 217 -1.05 -24.85 -24.36
CA ASP A 217 -2.06 -24.04 -25.04
C ASP A 217 -1.99 -22.57 -24.61
N ILE A 218 -1.70 -22.33 -23.32
CA ILE A 218 -1.60 -20.98 -22.75
C ILE A 218 -0.26 -20.31 -23.07
N VAL A 219 0.85 -21.04 -22.89
CA VAL A 219 2.18 -20.43 -22.93
C VAL A 219 2.73 -20.28 -24.35
N ALA A 220 2.28 -21.12 -25.29
CA ALA A 220 2.72 -21.03 -26.68
C ALA A 220 2.35 -19.66 -27.31
N GLU A 221 1.24 -19.06 -26.91
CA GLU A 221 0.79 -17.75 -27.42
C GLU A 221 1.75 -16.59 -27.06
N ALA A 222 2.63 -16.77 -26.09
CA ALA A 222 3.52 -15.70 -25.62
C ALA A 222 4.78 -15.50 -26.50
N ASP A 223 5.18 -16.50 -27.31
CA ASP A 223 6.39 -16.42 -28.12
C ASP A 223 6.14 -17.00 -29.51
N ASP A 224 6.37 -16.20 -30.55
CA ASP A 224 6.09 -16.57 -31.95
C ASP A 224 6.86 -17.83 -32.41
N ASP A 225 8.13 -17.99 -32.00
CA ASP A 225 8.94 -19.16 -32.33
C ASP A 225 8.38 -20.44 -31.71
N VAL A 226 7.88 -20.32 -30.45
CA VAL A 226 7.27 -21.44 -29.73
C VAL A 226 5.90 -21.76 -30.29
N LEU A 227 5.13 -20.76 -30.68
CA LEU A 227 3.82 -20.91 -31.32
C LEU A 227 3.92 -21.62 -32.67
N GLU A 228 4.92 -21.26 -33.49
CA GLU A 228 5.16 -21.93 -34.76
C GLU A 228 5.48 -23.42 -34.58
N LYS A 229 6.36 -23.78 -33.65
CA LYS A 229 6.69 -25.16 -33.31
C LYS A 229 5.46 -25.92 -32.80
N TYR A 230 4.67 -25.27 -31.93
CA TYR A 230 3.48 -25.85 -31.36
C TYR A 230 2.44 -26.21 -32.44
N PHE A 231 2.17 -25.31 -33.40
CA PHE A 231 1.27 -25.57 -34.51
C PHE A 231 1.82 -26.56 -35.56
N ALA A 232 3.13 -26.73 -35.60
CA ALA A 232 3.78 -27.75 -36.45
C ALA A 232 3.80 -29.15 -35.83
N ASP A 233 3.17 -29.35 -34.66
CA ASP A 233 3.24 -30.56 -33.86
C ASP A 233 4.69 -30.99 -33.52
N GLU A 234 5.61 -30.02 -33.41
CA GLU A 234 6.98 -30.28 -32.95
C GLU A 234 7.04 -30.35 -31.43
N GLU A 235 7.88 -31.26 -30.90
CA GLU A 235 8.08 -31.40 -29.48
C GLU A 235 8.81 -30.12 -28.93
N LEU A 236 8.15 -29.41 -28.00
CA LEU A 236 8.74 -28.25 -27.34
C LEU A 236 9.76 -28.68 -26.30
N SER A 237 10.96 -28.14 -26.36
CA SER A 237 11.98 -28.36 -25.33
C SER A 237 11.60 -27.65 -24.03
N VAL A 238 12.17 -28.12 -22.90
CA VAL A 238 11.98 -27.46 -21.60
C VAL A 238 12.43 -25.99 -21.66
N GLU A 239 13.50 -25.70 -22.39
CA GLU A 239 14.01 -24.34 -22.59
C GLU A 239 13.03 -23.46 -23.37
N ASP A 240 12.38 -23.99 -24.42
CA ASP A 240 11.36 -23.28 -25.19
C ASP A 240 10.17 -22.92 -24.28
N ILE A 241 9.71 -23.88 -23.47
CA ILE A 241 8.59 -23.69 -22.56
C ILE A 241 8.96 -22.66 -21.48
N LYS A 242 10.13 -22.77 -20.82
CA LYS A 242 10.60 -21.81 -19.83
C LYS A 242 10.74 -20.39 -20.42
N LYS A 243 11.24 -20.27 -21.66
CA LYS A 243 11.31 -18.99 -22.38
C LYS A 243 9.93 -18.38 -22.59
N ALA A 244 8.96 -19.15 -23.03
CA ALA A 244 7.60 -18.69 -23.28
C ALA A 244 6.90 -18.30 -21.96
N ILE A 245 7.05 -19.11 -20.89
CA ILE A 245 6.52 -18.78 -19.57
C ILE A 245 7.10 -17.44 -19.07
N ARG A 246 8.43 -17.27 -19.14
CA ARG A 246 9.05 -16.02 -18.75
C ARG A 246 8.50 -14.83 -19.53
N LYS A 247 8.46 -14.93 -20.85
CA LYS A 247 7.99 -13.84 -21.70
C LYS A 247 6.53 -13.48 -21.40
N GLY A 248 5.64 -14.46 -21.33
CA GLY A 248 4.24 -14.21 -21.02
C GLY A 248 4.00 -13.67 -19.60
N THR A 249 4.84 -14.04 -18.63
CA THR A 249 4.82 -13.48 -17.28
C THR A 249 5.25 -12.01 -17.28
N LEU A 250 6.32 -11.66 -18.00
CA LEU A 250 6.82 -10.30 -18.10
C LEU A 250 5.83 -9.39 -18.86
N ASP A 251 5.22 -9.90 -19.90
CA ASP A 251 4.22 -9.18 -20.71
C ASP A 251 2.83 -9.14 -20.04
N GLY A 252 2.66 -9.79 -18.87
CA GLY A 252 1.40 -9.82 -18.14
C GLY A 252 0.27 -10.59 -18.83
N LEU A 253 0.59 -11.50 -19.76
CA LEU A 253 -0.40 -12.28 -20.52
C LEU A 253 -1.07 -13.36 -19.66
N PHE A 254 -0.35 -13.90 -18.71
CA PHE A 254 -0.81 -14.93 -17.76
C PHE A 254 0.06 -14.91 -16.50
N VAL A 255 -0.35 -15.65 -15.48
CA VAL A 255 0.36 -15.75 -14.21
C VAL A 255 0.72 -17.20 -13.93
N PRO A 256 2.01 -17.54 -13.72
CA PRO A 256 2.44 -18.88 -13.31
C PRO A 256 1.87 -19.24 -11.94
N VAL A 257 1.34 -20.46 -11.80
CA VAL A 257 0.77 -20.97 -10.54
C VAL A 257 1.53 -22.20 -10.10
N LEU A 258 2.04 -22.15 -8.86
CA LEU A 258 2.77 -23.22 -8.19
C LEU A 258 2.00 -23.72 -6.99
N ALA A 259 2.28 -24.96 -6.60
CA ALA A 259 1.65 -25.65 -5.49
C ALA A 259 2.65 -25.99 -4.38
N GLY A 260 2.24 -25.92 -3.11
CA GLY A 260 3.11 -26.30 -2.02
C GLY A 260 2.51 -26.19 -0.61
N SER A 261 3.35 -26.45 0.38
CA SER A 261 3.10 -26.18 1.79
C SER A 261 4.38 -25.68 2.45
N ALA A 262 4.44 -24.39 2.71
CA ALA A 262 5.60 -23.79 3.38
C ALA A 262 5.78 -24.34 4.79
N PHE A 263 4.68 -24.60 5.52
CA PHE A 263 4.73 -25.17 6.87
C PHE A 263 5.31 -26.60 6.87
N LYS A 264 4.99 -27.40 5.86
CA LYS A 264 5.53 -28.75 5.68
C LYS A 264 6.84 -28.78 4.89
N ASN A 265 7.41 -27.62 4.60
CA ASN A 265 8.69 -27.51 3.91
C ASN A 265 8.69 -28.13 2.49
N LYS A 266 7.57 -28.05 1.77
CA LYS A 266 7.38 -28.66 0.44
C LYS A 266 7.07 -27.62 -0.62
N GLY A 267 7.79 -27.64 -1.75
CA GLY A 267 7.55 -26.78 -2.90
C GLY A 267 8.28 -25.43 -2.87
N VAL A 268 8.91 -25.02 -1.76
CA VAL A 268 9.54 -23.69 -1.63
C VAL A 268 10.82 -23.55 -2.48
N GLN A 269 11.59 -24.62 -2.65
CA GLN A 269 12.76 -24.61 -3.54
C GLN A 269 12.34 -24.40 -5.01
N LEU A 270 11.25 -25.03 -5.44
CA LEU A 270 10.70 -24.85 -6.79
C LEU A 270 10.12 -23.44 -6.96
N LEU A 271 9.58 -22.83 -5.89
CA LEU A 271 9.19 -21.43 -5.89
C LEU A 271 10.40 -20.52 -6.11
N LEU A 272 11.54 -20.79 -5.46
CA LEU A 272 12.79 -20.05 -5.66
C LEU A 272 13.33 -20.21 -7.08
N ASP A 273 13.25 -21.41 -7.66
CA ASP A 273 13.60 -21.64 -9.06
C ASP A 273 12.68 -20.86 -10.01
N ALA A 274 11.38 -20.85 -9.76
CA ALA A 274 10.41 -20.06 -10.54
C ALA A 274 10.65 -18.55 -10.44
N VAL A 275 11.03 -18.03 -9.26
CA VAL A 275 11.44 -16.62 -9.08
C VAL A 275 12.62 -16.28 -9.99
N VAL A 276 13.61 -17.15 -10.03
CA VAL A 276 14.82 -16.94 -10.85
C VAL A 276 14.49 -17.07 -12.35
N ASP A 277 13.70 -18.06 -12.73
CA ASP A 277 13.41 -18.38 -14.11
C ASP A 277 12.40 -17.41 -14.75
N TYR A 278 11.37 -16.98 -14.03
CA TYR A 278 10.21 -16.29 -14.61
C TYR A 278 10.05 -14.83 -14.22
N LEU A 279 10.49 -14.39 -13.03
CA LEU A 279 10.37 -12.99 -12.64
C LEU A 279 11.47 -12.11 -13.27
N PRO A 280 11.18 -10.81 -13.47
CA PRO A 280 12.11 -9.91 -14.14
C PRO A 280 13.38 -9.63 -13.36
N SER A 281 14.44 -9.33 -14.08
CA SER A 281 15.58 -8.58 -13.57
C SER A 281 15.35 -7.08 -13.79
N PRO A 282 16.13 -6.18 -13.16
CA PRO A 282 16.03 -4.77 -13.46
C PRO A 282 16.24 -4.38 -14.94
N LEU A 283 16.85 -5.26 -15.75
CA LEU A 283 17.03 -5.04 -17.19
C LEU A 283 15.80 -5.42 -18.04
N ASP A 284 14.84 -6.13 -17.47
CA ASP A 284 13.62 -6.56 -18.17
C ASP A 284 12.46 -5.58 -17.97
N ILE A 285 12.64 -4.56 -17.11
CA ILE A 285 11.64 -3.52 -16.85
C ILE A 285 12.04 -2.24 -17.58
N ASP A 286 11.03 -1.40 -17.84
CA ASP A 286 11.24 -0.12 -18.50
C ASP A 286 12.20 0.79 -17.74
N ALA A 287 12.92 1.63 -18.47
CA ALA A 287 13.76 2.67 -17.92
C ALA A 287 12.93 3.61 -17.03
N VAL A 288 13.52 4.09 -15.94
CA VAL A 288 12.83 4.96 -15.01
C VAL A 288 12.71 6.35 -15.58
N THR A 289 11.49 6.89 -15.57
CA THR A 289 11.19 8.24 -15.98
C THR A 289 11.06 9.20 -14.79
N GLY A 290 11.28 10.47 -15.04
CA GLY A 290 11.16 11.53 -14.06
C GLY A 290 11.32 12.89 -14.74
N PHE A 291 11.41 13.93 -13.93
CA PHE A 291 11.47 15.31 -14.42
C PHE A 291 12.67 16.03 -13.81
N LYS A 292 13.11 17.07 -14.47
CA LYS A 292 14.07 17.99 -13.86
C LYS A 292 13.36 18.78 -12.75
N PRO A 293 13.94 18.92 -11.55
CA PRO A 293 13.30 19.68 -10.48
C PRO A 293 12.88 21.09 -10.93
N GLY A 294 11.58 21.39 -10.80
CA GLY A 294 11.00 22.66 -11.23
C GLY A 294 10.66 22.78 -12.72
N ASP A 295 10.79 21.71 -13.49
CA ASP A 295 10.46 21.65 -14.92
C ASP A 295 9.77 20.32 -15.25
N GLU A 296 8.47 20.25 -14.96
CA GLU A 296 7.65 19.04 -15.13
C GLU A 296 7.26 18.78 -16.60
N GLU A 297 7.54 19.72 -17.52
CA GLU A 297 7.24 19.54 -18.95
C GLU A 297 8.31 18.71 -19.67
N ASN A 298 9.53 18.64 -19.13
CA ASN A 298 10.66 17.94 -19.73
C ASN A 298 10.90 16.61 -19.02
N GLU A 299 10.38 15.53 -19.59
CA GLU A 299 10.62 14.18 -19.11
C GLU A 299 12.08 13.76 -19.33
N LEU A 300 12.68 13.19 -18.30
CA LEU A 300 14.02 12.61 -18.29
C LEU A 300 13.92 11.09 -18.10
N VAL A 301 14.80 10.36 -18.77
CA VAL A 301 14.88 8.91 -18.68
C VAL A 301 16.21 8.49 -18.05
N ARG A 302 16.19 7.46 -17.22
CA ARG A 302 17.38 6.81 -16.65
C ARG A 302 17.32 5.33 -16.93
N GLU A 303 18.33 4.84 -17.62
CA GLU A 303 18.50 3.41 -17.86
C GLU A 303 18.96 2.70 -16.59
N HIS A 304 18.57 1.44 -16.44
CA HIS A 304 19.07 0.59 -15.36
C HIS A 304 20.54 0.19 -15.63
N SER A 305 21.43 1.13 -15.42
CA SER A 305 22.85 1.02 -15.75
C SER A 305 23.72 1.64 -14.65
N ASP A 306 24.88 1.02 -14.40
CA ASP A 306 25.90 1.57 -13.50
C ASP A 306 26.60 2.80 -14.08
N GLU A 307 26.48 3.03 -15.40
CA GLU A 307 27.17 4.12 -16.11
C GLU A 307 26.35 5.40 -16.16
N ASP A 308 25.02 5.30 -15.95
CA ASP A 308 24.11 6.45 -15.90
C ASP A 308 24.33 7.26 -14.61
N PRO A 309 23.93 8.53 -14.60
CA PRO A 309 23.92 9.32 -13.37
C PRO A 309 23.11 8.66 -12.27
N PHE A 310 23.61 8.73 -11.03
CA PHE A 310 22.94 8.11 -9.88
C PHE A 310 21.54 8.65 -9.68
N SER A 311 20.59 7.73 -9.57
CA SER A 311 19.22 8.02 -9.14
C SER A 311 18.68 6.90 -8.26
N ALA A 312 17.98 7.26 -7.19
CA ALA A 312 17.38 6.33 -6.25
C ALA A 312 16.09 6.90 -5.65
N LEU A 313 15.17 6.05 -5.26
CA LEU A 313 13.92 6.38 -4.60
C LEU A 313 13.95 5.89 -3.15
N ALA A 314 13.76 6.80 -2.20
CA ALA A 314 13.58 6.48 -0.79
C ALA A 314 12.14 5.98 -0.58
N PHE A 315 11.98 4.71 -0.25
CA PHE A 315 10.64 4.11 -0.10
C PHE A 315 10.23 3.85 1.34
N LYS A 316 11.20 3.87 2.27
CA LYS A 316 10.91 3.66 3.69
C LYS A 316 11.93 4.37 4.58
N VAL A 317 11.44 4.95 5.66
CA VAL A 317 12.25 5.55 6.71
C VAL A 317 11.93 4.85 8.03
N VAL A 318 12.95 4.54 8.83
CA VAL A 318 12.81 3.90 10.15
C VAL A 318 13.73 4.60 11.14
N SER A 319 13.25 4.83 12.34
CA SER A 319 14.04 5.35 13.46
C SER A 319 14.62 4.19 14.25
N ASP A 320 15.92 3.99 14.13
CA ASP A 320 16.64 2.93 14.83
C ASP A 320 17.30 3.44 16.10
N PRO A 321 17.14 2.74 17.25
CA PRO A 321 17.69 3.20 18.53
C PRO A 321 19.21 3.32 18.55
N HIS A 322 19.93 2.57 17.71
CA HIS A 322 21.39 2.48 17.74
C HIS A 322 22.08 3.32 16.66
N VAL A 323 21.49 3.43 15.49
CA VAL A 323 22.10 4.14 14.35
C VAL A 323 21.34 5.40 13.94
N GLY A 324 20.22 5.67 14.60
CA GLY A 324 19.36 6.80 14.30
C GLY A 324 18.49 6.55 13.06
N LYS A 325 18.33 7.57 12.20
CA LYS A 325 17.48 7.49 11.03
C LYS A 325 18.08 6.59 9.95
N LEU A 326 17.37 5.54 9.58
CA LEU A 326 17.62 4.65 8.46
C LEU A 326 16.69 4.98 7.32
N THR A 327 17.23 5.27 6.15
CA THR A 327 16.45 5.51 4.93
C THR A 327 16.68 4.36 3.97
N TYR A 328 15.64 3.56 3.72
CA TYR A 328 15.67 2.51 2.71
C TYR A 328 15.41 3.11 1.35
N PHE A 329 16.25 2.77 0.38
CA PHE A 329 16.09 3.24 -0.97
C PHE A 329 16.51 2.20 -2.00
N ARG A 330 15.85 2.25 -3.16
CA ARG A 330 16.22 1.49 -4.34
C ARG A 330 17.05 2.36 -5.28
N VAL A 331 18.17 1.84 -5.72
CA VAL A 331 19.01 2.43 -6.76
C VAL A 331 18.47 2.02 -8.13
N TYR A 332 18.07 2.98 -8.95
CA TYR A 332 17.63 2.73 -10.32
C TYR A 332 18.78 2.85 -11.32
N SER A 333 19.65 3.83 -11.16
CA SER A 333 20.76 4.05 -12.05
C SER A 333 22.02 4.51 -11.30
N GLY A 334 23.16 4.32 -11.92
CA GLY A 334 24.44 4.81 -11.44
C GLY A 334 25.02 4.03 -10.26
N THR A 335 26.06 4.60 -9.72
CA THR A 335 26.83 4.03 -8.59
C THR A 335 27.10 5.10 -7.55
N LEU A 336 27.24 4.68 -6.29
CA LEU A 336 27.58 5.58 -5.19
C LEU A 336 28.47 4.88 -4.17
N ASN A 337 29.43 5.60 -3.62
CA ASN A 337 30.28 5.10 -2.54
C ASN A 337 29.85 5.67 -1.19
N LYS A 338 30.18 4.97 -0.15
CA LYS A 338 30.07 5.45 1.22
C LYS A 338 30.80 6.78 1.39
N GLY A 339 30.09 7.76 1.93
CA GLY A 339 30.60 9.10 2.16
C GLY A 339 30.37 10.10 1.02
N ASP A 340 29.88 9.64 -0.13
CA ASP A 340 29.51 10.51 -1.23
C ASP A 340 28.29 11.37 -0.89
N LYS A 341 28.12 12.45 -1.64
CA LYS A 341 27.00 13.36 -1.52
C LYS A 341 25.95 13.06 -2.59
N VAL A 342 24.71 13.21 -2.21
CA VAL A 342 23.53 13.14 -3.09
C VAL A 342 22.66 14.37 -2.88
N THR A 343 21.90 14.73 -3.88
CA THR A 343 20.88 15.77 -3.75
C THR A 343 19.52 15.10 -3.58
N ASN A 344 18.83 15.43 -2.50
CA ASN A 344 17.41 15.15 -2.36
C ASN A 344 16.66 16.17 -3.23
N THR A 345 16.14 15.71 -4.37
CA THR A 345 15.56 16.60 -5.37
C THR A 345 14.18 17.13 -4.98
N THR A 346 13.46 16.42 -4.11
CA THR A 346 12.19 16.87 -3.54
C THR A 346 12.36 18.09 -2.64
N THR A 347 13.44 18.12 -1.84
CA THR A 347 13.70 19.20 -0.90
C THR A 347 14.74 20.21 -1.40
N GLY A 348 15.44 19.90 -2.49
CA GLY A 348 16.56 20.69 -3.04
C GLY A 348 17.83 20.68 -2.17
N LYS A 349 17.92 19.81 -1.15
CA LYS A 349 19.04 19.79 -0.21
C LYS A 349 20.07 18.73 -0.55
N GLU A 350 21.34 19.12 -0.43
CA GLU A 350 22.47 18.19 -0.50
C GLU A 350 22.59 17.41 0.82
N GLU A 351 22.73 16.09 0.72
CA GLU A 351 22.88 15.19 1.88
C GLU A 351 24.10 14.27 1.68
N ARG A 352 24.66 13.78 2.77
CA ARG A 352 25.82 12.89 2.73
C ARG A 352 25.41 11.50 3.21
N LEU A 353 25.65 10.50 2.36
CA LEU A 353 25.47 9.09 2.70
C LEU A 353 26.62 8.59 3.57
N GLY A 354 26.46 8.66 4.88
CA GLY A 354 27.53 8.35 5.85
C GLY A 354 27.91 6.87 5.90
N ARG A 355 26.91 5.99 5.98
CA ARG A 355 27.06 4.54 5.95
C ARG A 355 26.00 3.94 5.02
N ILE A 356 26.34 2.81 4.42
CA ILE A 356 25.42 2.04 3.59
C ILE A 356 25.31 0.65 4.21
N LEU A 357 24.10 0.20 4.42
CA LEU A 357 23.79 -1.07 5.06
C LEU A 357 23.00 -1.96 4.11
N ARG A 358 23.49 -3.16 3.85
CA ARG A 358 22.70 -4.24 3.29
C ARG A 358 21.98 -4.93 4.43
N MET A 359 20.69 -5.10 4.27
CA MET A 359 19.86 -5.70 5.30
C MET A 359 19.70 -7.20 5.08
N HIS A 360 19.84 -7.97 6.14
CA HIS A 360 19.57 -9.39 6.19
C HIS A 360 18.63 -9.64 7.36
N SER A 361 17.38 -9.20 7.18
CA SER A 361 16.39 -9.15 8.27
C SER A 361 16.91 -8.34 9.48
N ASN A 362 17.23 -8.96 10.61
CA ASN A 362 17.74 -8.29 11.82
C ASN A 362 19.23 -8.01 11.81
N SER A 363 19.98 -8.59 10.88
CA SER A 363 21.42 -8.36 10.76
C SER A 363 21.73 -7.31 9.69
N ARG A 364 22.84 -6.61 9.87
CA ARG A 364 23.27 -5.51 9.01
C ARG A 364 24.69 -5.73 8.55
N GLU A 365 24.92 -5.67 7.25
CA GLU A 365 26.25 -5.69 6.65
C GLU A 365 26.61 -4.27 6.19
N ASP A 366 27.69 -3.71 6.70
CA ASP A 366 28.24 -2.47 6.16
C ASP A 366 28.87 -2.73 4.78
N ILE A 367 28.42 -1.98 3.78
CA ILE A 367 28.98 -2.02 2.44
C ILE A 367 29.51 -0.65 2.04
N ASP A 368 30.58 -0.64 1.21
CA ASP A 368 31.23 0.61 0.83
C ASP A 368 30.77 1.15 -0.51
N PHE A 369 30.00 0.37 -1.27
CA PHE A 369 29.62 0.66 -2.65
C PHE A 369 28.24 0.09 -2.98
N ILE A 370 27.46 0.85 -3.74
CA ILE A 370 26.16 0.43 -4.29
C ILE A 370 26.06 0.77 -5.77
N CYS A 371 25.18 0.06 -6.46
CA CYS A 371 25.00 0.16 -7.90
C CYS A 371 23.52 -0.03 -8.30
N ALA A 372 23.19 0.21 -9.55
CA ALA A 372 21.84 0.04 -10.10
C ALA A 372 21.25 -1.32 -9.69
N GLY A 373 19.98 -1.36 -9.30
CA GLY A 373 19.26 -2.55 -8.85
C GLY A 373 19.43 -2.90 -7.38
N ASP A 374 20.34 -2.27 -6.62
CA ASP A 374 20.48 -2.51 -5.20
C ASP A 374 19.33 -1.91 -4.39
N ILE A 375 18.89 -2.64 -3.36
CA ILE A 375 17.98 -2.18 -2.31
C ILE A 375 18.79 -2.18 -1.01
N VAL A 376 18.94 -1.01 -0.41
CA VAL A 376 19.82 -0.80 0.76
C VAL A 376 19.23 0.21 1.74
N ALA A 377 19.81 0.27 2.94
CA ALA A 377 19.52 1.30 3.92
C ALA A 377 20.72 2.26 4.08
N GLY A 378 20.44 3.56 4.02
CA GLY A 378 21.42 4.62 4.20
C GLY A 378 21.32 5.27 5.56
N VAL A 379 22.48 5.56 6.17
CA VAL A 379 22.59 6.35 7.41
C VAL A 379 23.21 7.70 7.08
N GLY A 380 22.65 8.76 7.64
CA GLY A 380 23.17 10.13 7.44
C GLY A 380 22.28 11.01 6.57
N LEU A 381 21.25 10.45 5.95
CA LEU A 381 20.24 11.18 5.17
C LEU A 381 19.22 11.80 6.15
N LYS A 382 19.52 13.00 6.65
CA LYS A 382 18.75 13.63 7.75
C LYS A 382 17.39 14.14 7.32
N ASN A 383 17.30 14.68 6.09
CA ASN A 383 16.07 15.31 5.60
C ASN A 383 15.26 14.38 4.67
N ALA A 384 15.82 13.24 4.25
CA ALA A 384 15.13 12.33 3.36
C ALA A 384 13.87 11.74 4.05
N LYS A 385 12.77 11.74 3.32
CA LYS A 385 11.48 11.17 3.71
C LYS A 385 11.10 10.04 2.75
N THR A 386 10.09 9.29 3.11
CA THR A 386 9.48 8.31 2.20
C THR A 386 8.89 9.03 0.98
N GLY A 387 9.22 8.56 -0.22
CA GLY A 387 8.85 9.16 -1.50
C GLY A 387 9.88 10.13 -2.08
N ASP A 388 10.93 10.49 -1.34
CA ASP A 388 11.95 11.41 -1.84
C ASP A 388 12.87 10.75 -2.86
N THR A 389 13.28 11.52 -3.86
CA THR A 389 14.27 11.11 -4.85
C THR A 389 15.66 11.59 -4.44
N LEU A 390 16.62 10.68 -4.47
CA LEU A 390 18.05 10.94 -4.28
C LEU A 390 18.74 10.87 -5.64
N SER A 391 19.41 11.94 -6.04
CA SER A 391 20.04 12.07 -7.36
C SER A 391 21.48 12.54 -7.28
N ALA A 392 22.25 12.25 -8.32
CA ALA A 392 23.57 12.85 -8.49
C ALA A 392 23.45 14.39 -8.58
N SER A 393 24.25 15.12 -7.80
CA SER A 393 24.19 16.60 -7.80
C SER A 393 24.58 17.22 -9.15
N SER A 394 25.27 16.48 -10.02
CA SER A 394 25.69 16.93 -11.36
C SER A 394 24.60 16.81 -12.43
N ASP A 395 23.60 15.95 -12.22
CA ASP A 395 22.52 15.67 -13.18
C ASP A 395 21.27 15.26 -12.43
N LEU A 396 20.45 16.26 -12.11
CA LEU A 396 19.30 16.13 -11.25
C LEU A 396 18.10 15.55 -12.01
N ILE A 397 17.49 14.52 -11.42
CA ILE A 397 16.19 13.98 -11.79
C ILE A 397 15.32 13.89 -10.55
N GLN A 398 14.06 14.19 -10.67
CA GLN A 398 13.02 13.90 -9.70
C GLN A 398 12.13 12.80 -10.29
N LEU A 399 12.17 11.64 -9.69
CA LEU A 399 11.31 10.51 -10.05
C LEU A 399 9.87 10.84 -9.64
N GLU A 400 8.92 10.14 -10.25
CA GLU A 400 7.51 10.30 -9.91
C GLU A 400 7.27 10.13 -8.40
N SER A 401 6.57 11.08 -7.81
CA SER A 401 6.27 11.07 -6.37
C SER A 401 5.22 10.04 -6.03
N MET A 402 5.36 9.40 -4.86
CA MET A 402 4.32 8.54 -4.31
C MET A 402 3.17 9.40 -3.80
N THR A 403 1.94 9.08 -4.20
CA THR A 403 0.72 9.67 -3.62
C THR A 403 0.26 8.78 -2.47
N PHE A 404 0.00 9.39 -1.31
CA PHE A 404 -0.48 8.67 -0.13
C PHE A 404 -1.94 9.01 0.15
N PRO A 405 -2.77 8.01 0.53
CA PRO A 405 -4.15 8.27 0.89
C PRO A 405 -4.24 9.10 2.16
N GLU A 406 -5.31 9.88 2.25
CA GLU A 406 -5.62 10.64 3.46
C GLU A 406 -6.06 9.69 4.59
N PRO A 407 -5.67 9.97 5.85
CA PRO A 407 -6.10 9.18 6.99
C PRO A 407 -7.63 9.25 7.16
N VAL A 408 -8.23 8.14 7.62
CA VAL A 408 -9.69 8.01 7.72
C VAL A 408 -10.23 8.08 9.15
N ILE A 409 -9.39 7.81 10.17
CA ILE A 409 -9.80 7.91 11.57
C ILE A 409 -8.84 8.81 12.35
N SER A 410 -9.37 9.41 13.41
CA SER A 410 -8.59 10.27 14.31
C SER A 410 -8.91 9.97 15.78
N VAL A 411 -7.90 10.08 16.64
CA VAL A 411 -8.03 9.98 18.09
C VAL A 411 -7.32 11.15 18.74
N ALA A 412 -7.82 11.60 19.88
CA ALA A 412 -7.10 12.54 20.72
C ALA A 412 -6.10 11.78 21.61
N ILE A 413 -4.88 12.29 21.71
CA ILE A 413 -3.86 11.74 22.59
C ILE A 413 -3.39 12.81 23.57
N GLU A 414 -3.40 12.48 24.87
CA GLU A 414 -3.02 13.39 25.95
C GLU A 414 -1.93 12.76 26.82
N PRO A 415 -0.80 13.45 27.06
CA PRO A 415 0.24 12.93 27.95
C PRO A 415 -0.28 12.91 29.40
N LYS A 416 0.06 11.86 30.18
CA LYS A 416 -0.34 11.75 31.58
C LYS A 416 0.43 12.70 32.50
N SER A 417 1.60 13.16 32.08
CA SER A 417 2.45 14.05 32.85
C SER A 417 3.20 15.04 31.96
N LYS A 418 3.68 16.15 32.55
CA LYS A 418 4.55 17.10 31.85
C LYS A 418 5.84 16.47 31.30
N ALA A 419 6.37 15.45 31.99
CA ALA A 419 7.56 14.74 31.52
C ALA A 419 7.29 13.89 30.29
N ASP A 420 6.06 13.47 30.08
CA ASP A 420 5.64 12.72 28.91
C ASP A 420 5.34 13.62 27.71
N GLU A 421 5.08 14.92 27.92
CA GLU A 421 4.75 15.87 26.85
C GLU A 421 5.89 16.04 25.84
N GLU A 422 7.14 16.24 26.32
CA GLU A 422 8.30 16.34 25.44
C GLU A 422 8.57 15.03 24.69
N LYS A 423 8.47 13.89 25.40
CA LYS A 423 8.66 12.57 24.79
C LYS A 423 7.56 12.24 23.77
N LEU A 424 6.31 12.63 24.09
CA LEU A 424 5.17 12.46 23.18
C LEU A 424 5.41 13.25 21.90
N SER A 425 5.79 14.52 22.00
CA SER A 425 6.08 15.36 20.83
C SER A 425 7.21 14.78 19.98
N GLU A 426 8.32 14.35 20.59
CA GLU A 426 9.44 13.72 19.90
C GLU A 426 9.02 12.40 19.24
N GLY A 427 8.29 11.55 19.97
CA GLY A 427 7.81 10.26 19.47
C GLY A 427 6.85 10.42 18.29
N LEU A 428 5.87 11.31 18.39
CA LEU A 428 4.91 11.61 17.34
C LEU A 428 5.59 12.15 16.08
N GLN A 429 6.58 13.04 16.23
CA GLN A 429 7.34 13.56 15.10
C GLN A 429 8.10 12.44 14.38
N LYS A 430 8.78 11.55 15.12
CA LYS A 430 9.52 10.43 14.52
C LYS A 430 8.59 9.45 13.80
N LEU A 431 7.44 9.12 14.40
CA LEU A 431 6.46 8.25 13.77
C LEU A 431 5.86 8.87 12.50
N ALA A 432 5.59 10.18 12.50
CA ALA A 432 5.13 10.91 11.32
C ALA A 432 6.20 11.03 10.20
N GLU A 433 7.50 10.98 10.55
CA GLU A 433 8.57 10.90 9.56
C GLU A 433 8.68 9.50 8.92
N GLU A 434 8.31 8.46 9.66
CA GLU A 434 8.33 7.06 9.19
C GLU A 434 7.12 6.75 8.31
N ASP A 435 5.94 7.23 8.71
CA ASP A 435 4.68 6.92 8.07
C ASP A 435 3.98 8.18 7.54
N PRO A 436 3.95 8.39 6.22
CA PRO A 436 3.32 9.56 5.60
C PRO A 436 1.79 9.60 5.74
N THR A 437 1.14 8.49 6.11
CA THR A 437 -0.30 8.43 6.39
C THR A 437 -0.66 8.71 7.83
N PHE A 438 0.34 8.76 8.69
CA PHE A 438 0.17 9.18 10.08
C PHE A 438 0.31 10.70 10.17
N ARG A 439 -0.75 11.37 10.59
CA ARG A 439 -0.77 12.82 10.77
C ARG A 439 -0.94 13.20 12.22
N VAL A 440 -0.26 14.26 12.60
CA VAL A 440 -0.33 14.85 13.92
C VAL A 440 -0.75 16.31 13.77
N GLN A 441 -1.83 16.69 14.42
CA GLN A 441 -2.34 18.06 14.43
C GLN A 441 -2.61 18.49 15.86
N SER A 442 -2.35 19.76 16.16
CA SER A 442 -2.80 20.37 17.40
C SER A 442 -4.06 21.17 17.11
N ASP A 443 -5.12 20.85 17.82
CA ASP A 443 -6.36 21.61 17.78
C ASP A 443 -6.15 22.90 18.57
N GLU A 444 -6.19 24.04 17.89
CA GLU A 444 -5.95 25.37 18.51
C GLU A 444 -7.07 25.76 19.47
N GLU A 445 -8.31 25.27 19.28
CA GLU A 445 -9.45 25.59 20.13
C GLU A 445 -9.46 24.75 21.42
N THR A 446 -9.17 23.47 21.31
CA THR A 446 -9.21 22.53 22.45
C THR A 446 -7.84 22.32 23.09
N GLY A 447 -6.77 22.70 22.41
CA GLY A 447 -5.39 22.43 22.84
C GLY A 447 -5.03 20.94 22.79
N GLN A 448 -5.88 20.10 22.23
CA GLN A 448 -5.65 18.65 22.12
C GLN A 448 -4.69 18.32 20.99
N THR A 449 -3.86 17.33 21.20
CA THR A 449 -3.11 16.69 20.11
C THR A 449 -3.96 15.61 19.49
N ILE A 450 -4.25 15.74 18.21
CA ILE A 450 -5.02 14.78 17.44
C ILE A 450 -4.07 13.99 16.54
N ILE A 451 -4.16 12.68 16.61
CA ILE A 451 -3.44 11.76 15.72
C ILE A 451 -4.43 11.08 14.78
N SER A 452 -4.07 11.02 13.51
CA SER A 452 -4.92 10.44 12.47
C SER A 452 -4.18 9.33 11.71
N GLY A 453 -4.89 8.27 11.34
CA GLY A 453 -4.33 7.10 10.66
C GLY A 453 -5.34 6.37 9.78
N MET A 454 -4.90 5.29 9.16
CA MET A 454 -5.66 4.53 8.15
C MET A 454 -6.72 3.60 8.74
N GLY A 455 -6.60 3.24 10.01
CA GLY A 455 -7.55 2.37 10.69
C GLY A 455 -7.27 2.26 12.19
N GLU A 456 -8.16 1.56 12.90
CA GLU A 456 -8.07 1.38 14.36
C GLU A 456 -6.79 0.63 14.74
N LEU A 457 -6.49 -0.46 14.04
CA LEU A 457 -5.28 -1.24 14.27
C LEU A 457 -4.01 -0.42 14.01
N HIS A 458 -4.01 0.41 12.97
CA HIS A 458 -2.89 1.30 12.66
C HIS A 458 -2.60 2.25 13.83
N LEU A 459 -3.62 2.96 14.33
CA LEU A 459 -3.46 3.88 15.46
C LEU A 459 -3.07 3.16 16.75
N ASP A 460 -3.66 1.99 17.02
CA ASP A 460 -3.31 1.16 18.19
C ASP A 460 -1.82 0.80 18.21
N ILE A 461 -1.29 0.40 17.05
CA ILE A 461 0.12 0.05 16.92
C ILE A 461 1.02 1.25 17.15
N LEU A 462 0.69 2.41 16.57
CA LEU A 462 1.47 3.64 16.77
C LEU A 462 1.47 4.10 18.23
N VAL A 463 0.32 4.00 18.90
CA VAL A 463 0.21 4.30 20.32
C VAL A 463 1.02 3.32 21.19
N ASP A 464 0.97 2.05 20.87
CA ASP A 464 1.76 1.05 21.60
C ASP A 464 3.27 1.24 21.35
N ARG A 465 3.68 1.64 20.13
CA ARG A 465 5.06 2.05 19.82
C ARG A 465 5.50 3.25 20.67
N LEU A 466 4.63 4.28 20.80
CA LEU A 466 4.92 5.42 21.68
C LEU A 466 5.21 4.97 23.10
N LYS A 467 4.43 4.02 23.62
CA LYS A 467 4.62 3.47 24.96
C LYS A 467 5.89 2.63 25.09
N ARG A 468 6.14 1.70 24.15
CA ARG A 468 7.26 0.74 24.23
C ARG A 468 8.60 1.37 23.84
N GLU A 469 8.66 2.10 22.74
CA GLU A 469 9.90 2.64 22.19
C GLU A 469 10.28 3.97 22.85
N PHE A 470 9.30 4.89 23.01
CA PHE A 470 9.54 6.23 23.50
C PHE A 470 9.26 6.39 25.00
N LYS A 471 8.73 5.33 25.66
CA LYS A 471 8.38 5.33 27.09
C LYS A 471 7.44 6.48 27.45
N VAL A 472 6.42 6.70 26.62
CA VAL A 472 5.38 7.71 26.81
C VAL A 472 4.16 7.08 27.48
N GLU A 473 3.68 7.68 28.57
CA GLU A 473 2.38 7.37 29.15
C GLU A 473 1.36 8.41 28.68
N ALA A 474 0.35 7.96 27.91
CA ALA A 474 -0.68 8.83 27.36
C ALA A 474 -2.08 8.24 27.57
N ASN A 475 -3.08 9.12 27.62
CA ASN A 475 -4.49 8.77 27.54
C ASN A 475 -4.95 8.92 26.09
N ILE A 476 -5.76 7.95 25.63
CA ILE A 476 -6.32 7.96 24.30
C ILE A 476 -7.81 8.29 24.41
N GLY A 477 -8.25 9.30 23.65
CA GLY A 477 -9.66 9.62 23.50
C GLY A 477 -10.37 8.62 22.59
N LYS A 478 -11.71 8.71 22.51
CA LYS A 478 -12.47 7.91 21.54
C LYS A 478 -12.00 8.24 20.13
N PRO A 479 -11.94 7.24 19.23
CA PRO A 479 -11.63 7.50 17.83
C PRO A 479 -12.62 8.53 17.26
N GLN A 480 -12.09 9.51 16.54
CA GLN A 480 -12.93 10.46 15.81
C GLN A 480 -12.96 10.08 14.33
N VAL A 481 -14.13 10.19 13.75
CA VAL A 481 -14.35 9.92 12.32
C VAL A 481 -13.99 11.18 11.54
N ALA A 482 -13.20 11.03 10.49
CA ALA A 482 -12.88 12.12 9.58
C ALA A 482 -14.08 12.40 8.67
N TYR A 483 -15.04 13.15 9.20
CA TYR A 483 -16.15 13.65 8.39
C TYR A 483 -15.66 14.66 7.36
N ARG A 484 -16.43 14.84 6.30
CA ARG A 484 -16.19 15.86 5.28
C ARG A 484 -17.48 16.63 5.03
N GLU A 485 -17.34 17.80 4.46
CA GLU A 485 -18.48 18.63 4.03
C GLU A 485 -18.58 18.62 2.50
N ALA A 486 -19.79 18.67 1.95
CA ALA A 486 -20.01 18.83 0.52
C ALA A 486 -21.20 19.74 0.24
N LEU A 487 -21.17 20.40 -0.90
CA LEU A 487 -22.28 21.28 -1.33
C LEU A 487 -23.51 20.43 -1.76
N LYS A 488 -24.72 20.87 -1.38
CA LYS A 488 -25.97 20.22 -1.83
C LYS A 488 -26.36 20.62 -3.26
N LYS A 489 -26.03 21.83 -3.69
CA LYS A 489 -26.39 22.35 -5.01
C LYS A 489 -25.47 23.46 -5.48
N LYS A 490 -25.53 23.72 -6.76
CA LYS A 490 -24.86 24.85 -7.42
C LYS A 490 -25.39 26.20 -6.92
N THR A 491 -24.52 27.19 -6.76
CA THR A 491 -24.86 28.54 -6.30
C THR A 491 -23.92 29.59 -6.86
N ASP A 492 -24.48 30.77 -7.09
CA ASP A 492 -23.77 32.03 -7.39
C ASP A 492 -23.70 32.89 -6.15
N VAL A 493 -22.52 33.51 -5.94
CA VAL A 493 -22.29 34.42 -4.80
C VAL A 493 -21.44 35.60 -5.22
N GLU A 494 -21.74 36.76 -4.62
CA GLU A 494 -20.94 37.97 -4.69
C GLU A 494 -20.37 38.24 -3.31
N ALA A 495 -19.04 38.41 -3.22
CA ALA A 495 -18.36 38.74 -1.97
C ALA A 495 -17.50 39.99 -2.15
N LYS A 496 -17.66 40.93 -1.20
CA LYS A 496 -16.89 42.18 -1.14
C LYS A 496 -16.19 42.30 0.19
N TYR A 497 -14.88 42.35 0.16
CA TYR A 497 -14.08 42.66 1.33
C TYR A 497 -13.61 44.12 1.23
N ILE A 498 -14.15 44.95 2.12
CA ILE A 498 -13.81 46.39 2.18
C ILE A 498 -13.43 46.72 3.64
N ARG A 499 -12.22 47.21 3.84
CA ARG A 499 -11.77 47.65 5.17
C ARG A 499 -11.00 48.98 5.03
N GLN A 500 -11.44 50.02 5.73
CA GLN A 500 -10.74 51.29 5.86
C GLN A 500 -10.34 51.49 7.33
N SER A 501 -9.04 51.55 7.59
CA SER A 501 -8.49 51.82 8.91
C SER A 501 -7.34 52.85 8.74
N GLY A 502 -7.62 54.12 8.85
CA GLY A 502 -6.65 55.21 9.03
C GLY A 502 -5.38 55.18 8.18
N GLY A 503 -5.47 54.86 6.88
CA GLY A 503 -4.33 54.74 5.95
C GLY A 503 -4.77 54.10 4.63
N ARG A 504 -3.92 53.28 4.00
CA ARG A 504 -4.25 52.50 2.79
C ARG A 504 -5.37 51.53 3.11
N GLY A 505 -6.50 51.60 2.38
CA GLY A 505 -7.62 50.71 2.54
C GLY A 505 -7.33 49.26 2.03
N GLN A 506 -8.28 48.36 2.21
CA GLN A 506 -8.25 47.05 1.60
C GLN A 506 -9.54 46.84 0.81
N TYR A 507 -9.41 46.40 -0.43
CA TYR A 507 -10.54 46.16 -1.33
C TYR A 507 -10.33 44.86 -2.14
N GLY A 508 -11.27 43.96 -2.06
CA GLY A 508 -11.36 42.77 -2.90
C GLY A 508 -12.83 42.45 -3.19
N HIS A 509 -13.17 42.32 -4.47
CA HIS A 509 -14.53 42.02 -4.89
C HIS A 509 -14.50 40.90 -5.93
N VAL A 510 -15.23 39.83 -5.66
CA VAL A 510 -15.32 38.65 -6.52
C VAL A 510 -16.78 38.20 -6.68
N ILE A 511 -17.14 37.73 -7.87
CA ILE A 511 -18.37 37.04 -8.19
C ILE A 511 -18.01 35.64 -8.60
N MET A 512 -18.41 34.68 -7.81
CA MET A 512 -18.04 33.28 -7.96
C MET A 512 -19.26 32.38 -8.07
N GLU A 513 -19.08 31.29 -8.77
CA GLU A 513 -20.01 30.17 -8.81
C GLU A 513 -19.36 28.96 -8.14
N PHE A 514 -20.10 28.29 -7.27
CA PHE A 514 -19.66 27.06 -6.66
C PHE A 514 -20.66 25.96 -7.03
N GLU A 515 -20.14 24.83 -7.49
CA GLU A 515 -20.94 23.66 -7.82
C GLU A 515 -20.31 22.38 -7.27
N PRO A 516 -21.13 21.39 -6.83
CA PRO A 516 -20.62 20.08 -6.45
C PRO A 516 -20.10 19.35 -7.69
N ILE A 517 -18.98 18.61 -7.55
CA ILE A 517 -18.43 17.70 -8.55
C ILE A 517 -18.27 16.30 -7.93
N GLU A 518 -18.00 15.30 -8.76
CA GLU A 518 -17.89 13.92 -8.29
C GLU A 518 -16.66 13.71 -7.41
N ASP A 519 -15.52 14.31 -7.77
CA ASP A 519 -14.30 14.17 -7.01
C ASP A 519 -13.37 15.38 -7.17
N GLY A 520 -12.62 15.70 -6.09
CA GLY A 520 -11.55 16.66 -6.09
C GLY A 520 -11.96 18.12 -6.00
N TYR A 521 -11.06 18.99 -6.42
CA TYR A 521 -11.22 20.44 -6.47
C TYR A 521 -10.81 20.99 -7.85
N GLU A 522 -11.67 21.83 -8.42
CA GLU A 522 -11.39 22.49 -9.69
C GLU A 522 -11.60 23.98 -9.55
N PHE A 523 -10.59 24.78 -9.92
CA PHE A 523 -10.71 26.23 -10.02
C PHE A 523 -10.72 26.67 -11.47
N VAL A 524 -11.77 27.42 -11.87
CA VAL A 524 -11.94 27.93 -13.24
C VAL A 524 -11.94 29.45 -13.24
N ASP A 525 -11.07 30.04 -14.04
CA ASP A 525 -11.01 31.49 -14.27
C ASP A 525 -11.74 31.84 -15.56
N LEU A 526 -12.81 32.64 -15.44
CA LEU A 526 -13.57 33.20 -16.56
C LEU A 526 -13.43 34.71 -16.66
N ILE A 527 -12.48 35.37 -15.98
CA ILE A 527 -12.30 36.81 -15.99
C ILE A 527 -11.94 37.29 -17.40
N LYS A 528 -12.68 38.27 -17.87
CA LYS A 528 -12.49 38.91 -19.15
C LYS A 528 -12.08 40.37 -18.97
N SER A 529 -11.25 40.90 -19.92
CA SER A 529 -10.92 42.32 -20.04
C SER A 529 -10.22 42.92 -18.80
N GLY A 530 -9.49 42.12 -18.00
CA GLY A 530 -8.69 42.65 -16.89
C GLY A 530 -9.51 43.23 -15.72
N ARG A 531 -10.75 42.83 -15.54
CA ARG A 531 -11.61 43.29 -14.44
C ARG A 531 -11.05 42.94 -13.06
N ILE A 532 -10.29 41.85 -12.96
CA ILE A 532 -9.40 41.53 -11.87
C ILE A 532 -8.00 41.36 -12.48
N PRO A 533 -6.97 42.03 -11.98
CA PRO A 533 -5.59 41.80 -12.40
C PRO A 533 -5.18 40.35 -12.22
N LYS A 534 -4.46 39.78 -13.19
CA LYS A 534 -4.05 38.37 -13.18
C LYS A 534 -3.28 37.95 -11.92
N GLU A 535 -2.53 38.87 -11.35
CA GLU A 535 -1.76 38.69 -10.12
C GLU A 535 -2.62 38.39 -8.89
N TYR A 536 -3.90 38.78 -8.88
CA TYR A 536 -4.81 38.52 -7.74
C TYR A 536 -5.63 37.24 -7.87
N ILE A 537 -5.71 36.65 -9.07
CA ILE A 537 -6.49 35.45 -9.32
C ILE A 537 -5.97 34.23 -8.49
N PRO A 538 -4.65 33.96 -8.41
CA PRO A 538 -4.14 32.93 -7.52
C PRO A 538 -4.48 33.16 -6.05
N SER A 539 -4.54 34.42 -5.61
CA SER A 539 -4.91 34.77 -4.24
C SER A 539 -6.38 34.49 -3.94
N VAL A 540 -7.28 34.67 -4.91
CA VAL A 540 -8.68 34.24 -4.79
C VAL A 540 -8.77 32.73 -4.59
N ASN A 541 -8.05 31.96 -5.43
CA ASN A 541 -7.99 30.50 -5.32
C ASN A 541 -7.46 30.06 -3.94
N ALA A 542 -6.33 30.60 -3.51
CA ALA A 542 -5.76 30.32 -2.19
C ALA A 542 -6.70 30.66 -1.02
N GLY A 543 -7.58 31.67 -1.22
CA GLY A 543 -8.61 32.03 -0.25
C GLY A 543 -9.75 31.03 -0.21
N VAL A 544 -10.13 30.45 -1.34
CA VAL A 544 -11.14 29.39 -1.43
C VAL A 544 -10.60 28.12 -0.80
N GLU A 545 -9.39 27.68 -1.16
CA GLU A 545 -8.74 26.49 -0.61
C GLU A 545 -8.62 26.55 0.92
N ALA A 546 -8.13 27.65 1.47
CA ALA A 546 -8.03 27.84 2.92
C ALA A 546 -9.40 27.80 3.62
N ALA A 547 -10.47 28.23 2.96
CA ALA A 547 -11.82 28.16 3.50
C ALA A 547 -12.42 26.74 3.37
N MET A 548 -12.01 25.96 2.35
CA MET A 548 -12.37 24.55 2.22
C MET A 548 -11.79 23.72 3.36
N GLU A 549 -10.53 23.96 3.73
CA GLU A 549 -9.87 23.24 4.84
C GLU A 549 -10.59 23.43 6.18
N THR A 550 -11.14 24.62 6.43
CA THR A 550 -11.82 24.93 7.70
C THR A 550 -13.28 24.55 7.72
N GLY A 551 -13.86 24.18 6.58
CA GLY A 551 -15.29 23.88 6.45
C GLY A 551 -16.22 25.05 6.73
N VAL A 552 -17.53 24.81 6.69
CA VAL A 552 -18.56 25.84 6.86
C VAL A 552 -19.68 25.42 7.80
N LEU A 553 -20.01 24.13 7.86
CA LEU A 553 -21.12 23.58 8.65
C LEU A 553 -20.67 23.16 10.05
N ALA A 554 -19.68 22.30 10.12
CA ALA A 554 -19.19 21.64 11.34
C ALA A 554 -17.68 21.75 11.52
N GLY A 555 -16.99 22.43 10.63
CA GLY A 555 -15.52 22.60 10.70
C GLY A 555 -14.74 21.47 10.03
N TYR A 556 -15.39 20.60 9.28
CA TYR A 556 -14.74 19.55 8.51
C TYR A 556 -14.39 20.03 7.10
N PRO A 557 -13.31 19.53 6.48
CA PRO A 557 -12.93 19.94 5.15
C PRO A 557 -14.06 19.81 4.13
N LEU A 558 -14.30 20.89 3.38
CA LEU A 558 -15.25 20.89 2.26
C LEU A 558 -14.58 20.29 1.03
N VAL A 559 -15.17 19.29 0.43
CA VAL A 559 -14.61 18.53 -0.70
C VAL A 559 -15.55 18.54 -1.89
N ASN A 560 -15.04 18.09 -3.04
CA ASN A 560 -15.80 17.88 -4.26
C ASN A 560 -16.47 19.16 -4.76
N VAL A 561 -15.66 20.22 -4.92
CA VAL A 561 -16.10 21.56 -5.28
C VAL A 561 -15.42 22.04 -6.54
N LYS A 562 -16.21 22.52 -7.48
CA LYS A 562 -15.75 23.37 -8.57
C LYS A 562 -16.05 24.82 -8.25
N ALA A 563 -15.01 25.64 -8.22
CA ALA A 563 -15.07 27.07 -7.99
C ALA A 563 -14.80 27.82 -9.29
N THR A 564 -15.76 28.57 -9.78
CA THR A 564 -15.62 29.36 -11.01
C THR A 564 -15.62 30.84 -10.68
N LEU A 565 -14.52 31.53 -10.94
CA LEU A 565 -14.42 32.98 -10.81
C LEU A 565 -15.00 33.63 -12.07
N LYS A 566 -16.22 34.19 -11.96
CA LYS A 566 -16.98 34.76 -13.10
C LYS A 566 -16.66 36.20 -13.39
N ASP A 567 -16.58 37.01 -12.33
CA ASP A 567 -16.38 38.48 -12.46
C ASP A 567 -15.85 39.06 -11.14
N GLY A 568 -15.56 40.33 -11.14
CA GLY A 568 -15.18 41.09 -9.96
C GLY A 568 -14.70 42.48 -10.32
N THR A 569 -14.28 43.22 -9.29
CA THR A 569 -13.71 44.57 -9.50
C THR A 569 -12.53 44.75 -8.55
N TYR A 570 -11.62 45.61 -8.95
CA TYR A 570 -10.47 46.02 -8.14
C TYR A 570 -10.43 47.51 -7.96
N HIS A 571 -9.63 47.97 -7.01
CA HIS A 571 -9.36 49.36 -6.75
C HIS A 571 -7.85 49.63 -6.88
N ASP A 572 -7.44 50.61 -7.69
CA ASP A 572 -6.03 50.82 -8.06
C ASP A 572 -5.07 51.02 -6.85
N VAL A 573 -5.58 51.51 -5.73
CA VAL A 573 -4.78 51.83 -4.53
C VAL A 573 -4.99 50.82 -3.39
N ASP A 574 -6.24 50.36 -3.20
CA ASP A 574 -6.66 49.60 -2.02
C ASP A 574 -6.73 48.09 -2.26
N SER A 575 -6.57 47.64 -3.51
CA SER A 575 -6.52 46.21 -3.80
C SER A 575 -5.16 45.60 -3.47
N SER A 576 -5.19 44.38 -2.95
CA SER A 576 -4.00 43.57 -2.61
C SER A 576 -4.32 42.09 -2.69
N GLU A 577 -3.28 41.26 -2.80
CA GLU A 577 -3.40 39.81 -2.74
C GLU A 577 -4.18 39.35 -1.51
N MET A 578 -3.87 39.91 -0.33
CA MET A 578 -4.54 39.60 0.91
C MET A 578 -6.05 39.92 0.86
N ALA A 579 -6.43 41.05 0.28
CA ALA A 579 -7.84 41.43 0.17
C ALA A 579 -8.61 40.48 -0.74
N PHE A 580 -8.00 40.03 -1.84
CA PHE A 580 -8.61 39.02 -2.73
C PHE A 580 -8.62 37.64 -2.13
N LYS A 581 -7.61 37.25 -1.35
CA LYS A 581 -7.61 36.01 -0.58
C LYS A 581 -8.77 35.98 0.42
N ILE A 582 -8.98 37.06 1.15
CA ILE A 582 -10.11 37.18 2.08
C ILE A 582 -11.45 37.18 1.33
N ALA A 583 -11.54 37.87 0.21
CA ALA A 583 -12.77 37.88 -0.62
C ALA A 583 -13.11 36.49 -1.16
N GLY A 584 -12.12 35.70 -1.61
CA GLY A 584 -12.30 34.31 -2.02
C GLY A 584 -12.80 33.42 -0.88
N SER A 585 -12.20 33.55 0.31
CA SER A 585 -12.65 32.84 1.51
C SER A 585 -14.08 33.22 1.91
N MET A 586 -14.44 34.49 1.87
CA MET A 586 -15.81 34.95 2.14
C MET A 586 -16.80 34.39 1.10
N ALA A 587 -16.42 34.42 -0.18
CA ALA A 587 -17.24 33.91 -1.26
C ALA A 587 -17.60 32.45 -1.04
N LEU A 588 -16.63 31.59 -0.70
CA LEU A 588 -16.91 30.20 -0.42
C LEU A 588 -17.82 30.02 0.79
N LYS A 589 -17.55 30.71 1.90
CA LYS A 589 -18.37 30.60 3.12
C LYS A 589 -19.83 31.01 2.90
N ASP A 590 -20.03 32.11 2.17
CA ASP A 590 -21.39 32.60 1.86
C ASP A 590 -22.08 31.75 0.78
N GLY A 591 -21.29 31.28 -0.21
CA GLY A 591 -21.75 30.35 -1.24
C GLY A 591 -22.20 29.03 -0.64
N ALA A 592 -21.40 28.44 0.25
CA ALA A 592 -21.72 27.19 0.91
C ALA A 592 -22.97 27.30 1.79
N LYS A 593 -23.13 28.39 2.54
CA LYS A 593 -24.39 28.67 3.29
C LYS A 593 -25.61 28.73 2.38
N LYS A 594 -25.47 29.36 1.22
CA LYS A 594 -26.56 29.51 0.25
C LYS A 594 -26.85 28.22 -0.53
N ALA A 595 -25.81 27.46 -0.87
CA ALA A 595 -25.93 26.18 -1.54
C ALA A 595 -26.54 25.11 -0.61
N GLY A 596 -26.37 25.26 0.70
CA GLY A 596 -26.55 24.23 1.70
C GLY A 596 -25.40 23.25 1.70
N VAL A 597 -25.01 22.83 2.88
CA VAL A 597 -23.92 21.88 3.10
C VAL A 597 -24.48 20.59 3.66
N LYS A 598 -23.93 19.45 3.25
CA LYS A 598 -24.19 18.12 3.81
C LYS A 598 -22.90 17.59 4.41
N LEU A 599 -23.00 16.75 5.44
CA LEU A 599 -21.88 15.97 5.94
C LEU A 599 -21.75 14.68 5.16
N LEU A 600 -20.51 14.28 4.93
CA LEU A 600 -20.12 12.98 4.40
C LEU A 600 -19.40 12.21 5.49
N GLU A 601 -19.69 10.93 5.58
CA GLU A 601 -19.01 9.99 6.47
C GLU A 601 -18.28 8.90 5.67
N PRO A 602 -17.10 8.42 6.15
CA PRO A 602 -16.43 7.30 5.52
C PRO A 602 -17.22 6.02 5.74
N VAL A 603 -17.52 5.32 4.65
CA VAL A 603 -18.19 4.02 4.62
C VAL A 603 -17.16 2.95 4.32
N MET A 604 -17.21 1.88 5.10
CA MET A 604 -16.30 0.75 4.99
C MET A 604 -17.01 -0.40 4.27
N ASN A 605 -16.30 -1.06 3.38
CA ASN A 605 -16.68 -2.38 2.90
C ASN A 605 -16.24 -3.41 3.93
N VAL A 606 -17.20 -4.08 4.55
CA VAL A 606 -16.98 -5.04 5.64
C VAL A 606 -17.31 -6.42 5.14
N GLU A 607 -16.33 -7.32 5.15
CA GLU A 607 -16.52 -8.74 4.91
C GLU A 607 -16.46 -9.48 6.25
N VAL A 608 -17.48 -10.26 6.57
CA VAL A 608 -17.52 -11.11 7.77
C VAL A 608 -17.60 -12.56 7.36
N VAL A 609 -16.62 -13.35 7.77
CA VAL A 609 -16.58 -14.80 7.57
C VAL A 609 -17.03 -15.46 8.86
N THR A 610 -18.11 -16.25 8.81
CA THR A 610 -18.74 -16.84 10.00
C THR A 610 -19.28 -18.23 9.70
N PRO A 611 -19.32 -19.15 10.69
CA PRO A 611 -20.11 -20.36 10.58
C PRO A 611 -21.59 -20.05 10.34
N GLU A 612 -22.29 -20.96 9.65
CA GLU A 612 -23.70 -20.79 9.29
C GLU A 612 -24.61 -20.49 10.50
N ASP A 613 -24.31 -21.11 11.64
CA ASP A 613 -25.07 -20.96 12.89
C ASP A 613 -25.12 -19.50 13.40
N PHE A 614 -24.13 -18.66 13.08
CA PHE A 614 -24.03 -17.28 13.54
C PHE A 614 -24.36 -16.24 12.45
N MET A 615 -24.66 -16.67 11.21
CA MET A 615 -24.90 -15.75 10.10
C MET A 615 -26.07 -14.78 10.42
N GLY A 616 -27.12 -15.26 11.05
CA GLY A 616 -28.27 -14.42 11.44
C GLY A 616 -27.89 -13.32 12.44
N ASP A 617 -27.05 -13.64 13.43
CA ASP A 617 -26.57 -12.67 14.42
C ASP A 617 -25.66 -11.63 13.81
N VAL A 618 -24.77 -12.06 12.87
CA VAL A 618 -23.88 -11.16 12.13
C VAL A 618 -24.67 -10.19 11.26
N VAL A 619 -25.62 -10.67 10.48
CA VAL A 619 -26.48 -9.83 9.61
C VAL A 619 -27.31 -8.86 10.45
N GLY A 620 -27.86 -9.32 11.59
CA GLY A 620 -28.61 -8.49 12.52
C GLY A 620 -27.75 -7.38 13.13
N ASP A 621 -26.53 -7.70 13.54
CA ASP A 621 -25.59 -6.72 14.11
C ASP A 621 -25.16 -5.68 13.07
N LEU A 622 -24.70 -6.11 11.89
CA LEU A 622 -24.33 -5.19 10.81
C LEU A 622 -25.50 -4.27 10.41
N SER A 623 -26.72 -4.79 10.35
CA SER A 623 -27.91 -3.99 10.04
C SER A 623 -28.21 -2.97 11.13
N SER A 624 -28.02 -3.33 12.41
CA SER A 624 -28.18 -2.40 13.54
C SER A 624 -27.16 -1.26 13.52
N ARG A 625 -26.00 -1.48 12.88
CA ARG A 625 -24.92 -0.51 12.66
C ARG A 625 -25.08 0.30 11.36
N ARG A 626 -26.31 0.45 10.88
CA ARG A 626 -26.62 1.13 9.61
C ARG A 626 -25.99 0.47 8.37
N GLY A 627 -25.55 -0.79 8.52
CA GLY A 627 -24.92 -1.55 7.45
C GLY A 627 -25.92 -1.90 6.35
N LYS A 628 -25.51 -1.66 5.11
CA LYS A 628 -26.24 -2.10 3.91
C LYS A 628 -25.62 -3.42 3.45
N ILE A 629 -26.32 -4.54 3.69
CA ILE A 629 -25.87 -5.85 3.23
C ILE A 629 -25.83 -5.85 1.70
N ALA A 630 -24.68 -6.10 1.12
CA ALA A 630 -24.48 -6.12 -0.32
C ALA A 630 -24.66 -7.53 -0.87
N GLU A 631 -24.00 -8.51 -0.27
CA GLU A 631 -23.97 -9.89 -0.76
C GLU A 631 -23.78 -10.87 0.39
N MET A 632 -24.29 -12.08 0.19
CA MET A 632 -24.09 -13.20 1.11
C MET A 632 -23.68 -14.42 0.29
N GLU A 633 -22.52 -14.96 0.54
CA GLU A 633 -21.95 -16.08 -0.18
C GLU A 633 -21.68 -17.28 0.73
N GLN A 634 -21.51 -18.43 0.13
CA GLN A 634 -21.02 -19.61 0.82
C GLN A 634 -19.59 -19.90 0.35
N ARG A 635 -18.68 -19.97 1.29
CA ARG A 635 -17.28 -20.27 1.03
C ARG A 635 -16.90 -21.52 1.83
N GLY A 636 -16.95 -22.68 1.16
CA GLY A 636 -16.77 -23.97 1.83
C GLY A 636 -17.83 -24.23 2.91
N SER A 637 -17.42 -24.44 4.15
CA SER A 637 -18.31 -24.58 5.32
C SER A 637 -18.66 -23.28 6.01
N ALA A 638 -18.08 -22.15 5.57
CA ALA A 638 -18.34 -20.84 6.14
C ALA A 638 -19.32 -20.03 5.28
N LYS A 639 -19.98 -19.06 5.91
CA LYS A 639 -20.79 -18.03 5.25
C LYS A 639 -20.01 -16.72 5.26
N VAL A 640 -20.06 -15.99 4.14
CA VAL A 640 -19.45 -14.68 3.99
C VAL A 640 -20.56 -13.66 3.85
N VAL A 641 -20.51 -12.63 4.67
CA VAL A 641 -21.46 -11.52 4.64
C VAL A 641 -20.70 -10.25 4.27
N ASN A 642 -20.99 -9.69 3.10
CA ASN A 642 -20.44 -8.42 2.63
C ASN A 642 -21.44 -7.29 2.90
N ALA A 643 -20.98 -6.23 3.57
CA ALA A 643 -21.81 -5.09 3.91
C ALA A 643 -21.04 -3.78 3.80
N LYS A 644 -21.74 -2.71 3.42
CA LYS A 644 -21.23 -1.35 3.52
C LYS A 644 -21.71 -0.73 4.81
N VAL A 645 -20.80 -0.37 5.70
CA VAL A 645 -21.09 0.12 7.06
C VAL A 645 -20.33 1.42 7.32
N PRO A 646 -21.00 2.47 7.88
CA PRO A 646 -20.28 3.67 8.29
C PRO A 646 -19.20 3.38 9.33
N LEU A 647 -18.02 3.98 9.18
CA LEU A 647 -16.89 3.77 10.11
C LEU A 647 -17.27 4.11 11.55
N SER A 648 -18.09 5.13 11.76
CA SER A 648 -18.58 5.54 13.10
C SER A 648 -19.25 4.39 13.86
N GLU A 649 -19.87 3.45 13.16
CA GLU A 649 -20.59 2.31 13.73
C GLU A 649 -19.71 1.07 13.91
N MET A 650 -18.49 1.09 13.36
CA MET A 650 -17.58 -0.05 13.42
C MET A 650 -16.66 -0.07 14.65
N PHE A 651 -16.62 1.02 15.42
CA PHE A 651 -15.83 1.05 16.64
C PHE A 651 -16.30 0.01 17.65
N GLY A 652 -15.38 -0.83 18.12
CA GLY A 652 -15.67 -1.93 19.03
C GLY A 652 -16.28 -3.17 18.38
N TYR A 653 -16.51 -3.16 17.05
CA TYR A 653 -17.12 -4.28 16.33
C TYR A 653 -16.39 -5.61 16.52
N ALA A 654 -15.05 -5.60 16.52
CA ALA A 654 -14.25 -6.80 16.76
C ALA A 654 -14.61 -7.53 18.06
N THR A 655 -14.83 -6.78 19.13
CA THR A 655 -15.23 -7.32 20.45
C THR A 655 -16.66 -7.87 20.42
N ASP A 656 -17.58 -7.13 19.80
CA ASP A 656 -18.97 -7.54 19.70
C ASP A 656 -19.13 -8.79 18.82
N LEU A 657 -18.41 -8.83 17.68
CA LEU A 657 -18.40 -10.00 16.80
C LEU A 657 -17.88 -11.25 17.53
N ARG A 658 -16.73 -11.14 18.22
CA ARG A 658 -16.17 -12.25 19.01
C ARG A 658 -17.12 -12.74 20.09
N SER A 659 -17.77 -11.84 20.79
CA SER A 659 -18.75 -12.18 21.83
C SER A 659 -19.94 -12.95 21.27
N ARG A 660 -20.51 -12.47 20.15
CA ARG A 660 -21.68 -13.06 19.52
C ARG A 660 -21.40 -14.41 18.85
N THR A 661 -20.19 -14.56 18.28
CA THR A 661 -19.81 -15.76 17.51
C THR A 661 -18.90 -16.71 18.27
N GLN A 662 -18.72 -16.51 19.58
CA GLN A 662 -17.83 -17.30 20.43
C GLN A 662 -16.38 -17.35 19.89
N GLY A 663 -15.92 -16.26 19.26
CA GLY A 663 -14.61 -16.15 18.65
C GLY A 663 -14.43 -16.89 17.32
N ARG A 664 -15.52 -17.44 16.73
CA ARG A 664 -15.45 -18.26 15.50
C ARG A 664 -15.62 -17.48 14.21
N ALA A 665 -16.02 -16.22 14.28
CA ALA A 665 -16.07 -15.34 13.11
C ALA A 665 -14.87 -14.41 13.07
N THR A 666 -14.48 -14.09 11.85
CA THR A 666 -13.48 -13.06 11.53
C THR A 666 -14.09 -11.99 10.65
N PHE A 667 -13.52 -10.80 10.64
CA PHE A 667 -13.95 -9.77 9.72
C PHE A 667 -12.74 -9.00 9.19
N THR A 668 -12.93 -8.43 8.01
CA THR A 668 -12.05 -7.44 7.44
C THR A 668 -12.89 -6.22 7.06
N MET A 669 -12.30 -5.04 7.10
CA MET A 669 -12.96 -3.83 6.61
C MET A 669 -11.97 -3.00 5.81
N GLN A 670 -12.48 -2.39 4.74
CA GLN A 670 -11.72 -1.52 3.86
C GLN A 670 -12.50 -0.24 3.63
N PHE A 671 -11.81 0.88 3.48
CA PHE A 671 -12.44 2.09 3.03
C PHE A 671 -13.04 1.89 1.63
N ASP A 672 -14.32 2.20 1.47
CA ASP A 672 -15.02 2.12 0.19
C ASP A 672 -15.22 3.52 -0.40
N SER A 673 -15.94 4.37 0.31
CA SER A 673 -16.34 5.68 -0.21
C SER A 673 -16.79 6.61 0.92
N TYR A 674 -17.02 7.88 0.58
CA TYR A 674 -17.75 8.81 1.43
C TYR A 674 -19.22 8.85 1.02
N GLU A 675 -20.12 8.61 1.96
CA GLU A 675 -21.58 8.71 1.74
C GLU A 675 -22.22 9.80 2.60
N ASP A 676 -23.42 10.22 2.21
CA ASP A 676 -24.18 11.26 2.90
C ASP A 676 -24.60 10.81 4.30
N VAL A 677 -24.27 11.61 5.32
CA VAL A 677 -24.75 11.40 6.69
C VAL A 677 -26.24 11.75 6.77
N PRO A 678 -27.09 10.90 7.40
CA PRO A 678 -28.51 11.23 7.63
C PRO A 678 -28.69 12.56 8.38
N ASP A 679 -29.73 13.31 8.02
CA ASP A 679 -29.97 14.65 8.60
C ASP A 679 -30.13 14.65 10.14
N SER A 680 -30.64 13.57 10.74
CA SER A 680 -30.73 13.40 12.20
C SER A 680 -29.34 13.36 12.85
N ILE A 681 -28.46 12.53 12.31
CA ILE A 681 -27.09 12.35 12.79
C ILE A 681 -26.25 13.61 12.50
N THR A 682 -26.44 14.24 11.35
CA THR A 682 -25.79 15.52 11.02
C THR A 682 -26.09 16.58 12.09
N LYS A 683 -27.32 16.63 12.59
CA LYS A 683 -27.71 17.57 13.67
C LYS A 683 -26.98 17.25 14.97
N GLU A 684 -26.94 15.99 15.35
CA GLU A 684 -26.22 15.54 16.58
C GLU A 684 -24.74 15.88 16.53
N ILE A 685 -24.05 15.55 15.42
CA ILE A 685 -22.64 15.85 15.21
C ILE A 685 -22.41 17.36 15.28
N THR A 686 -23.22 18.14 14.57
CA THR A 686 -23.07 19.60 14.53
C THR A 686 -23.34 20.24 15.89
N ALA A 687 -24.27 19.71 16.69
CA ALA A 687 -24.58 20.21 18.02
C ALA A 687 -23.46 19.89 19.02
N SER A 688 -22.90 18.68 18.96
CA SER A 688 -21.78 18.29 19.83
C SER A 688 -20.53 19.17 19.63
N ILE A 689 -20.23 19.52 18.37
CA ILE A 689 -19.09 20.40 18.04
C ILE A 689 -19.32 21.83 18.54
N ARG A 690 -20.58 22.32 18.50
CA ARG A 690 -20.92 23.66 18.97
C ARG A 690 -21.11 23.76 20.48
N GLY A 691 -20.91 22.68 21.23
CA GLY A 691 -21.09 22.65 22.69
C GLY A 691 -22.53 22.89 23.15
N VAL A 692 -23.53 22.63 22.30
CA VAL A 692 -24.95 22.71 22.62
C VAL A 692 -25.46 21.32 22.96
N GLU A 693 -25.82 21.08 24.21
CA GLU A 693 -26.53 19.83 24.58
C GLU A 693 -27.86 19.74 23.77
N VAL A 694 -28.01 18.66 23.01
CA VAL A 694 -29.26 18.33 22.38
C VAL A 694 -30.07 17.59 23.43
N GLU A 695 -31.14 18.25 23.98
CA GLU A 695 -32.15 17.50 24.70
C GLU A 695 -32.80 16.48 23.73
N VAL A 696 -32.67 15.20 24.10
CA VAL A 696 -33.21 14.03 23.34
C VAL A 696 -34.73 13.99 23.50
#